data_de06919c8e210dde16e426cc0da6014a
#
_entry.id   de06919c8e210dde16e426cc0da6014a
#
_cell.length_a   1.000
_cell.length_b   1.000
_cell.length_c   1.000
_cell.angle_alpha   90.00
_cell.angle_beta   90.00
_cell.angle_gamma   90.00
#
_symmetry.space_group_name_H-M   'P 1'
#
loop_
_entity.id
_entity.type
_entity.pdbx_description
1 polymer ?
#
loop_
_entity_poly.entity_id
_entity_poly.type
_entity_poly.pdbx_seq_one_letter_code
_entity_poly.pdbx_strand_id
1 'polypeptide(L)'
;MLAYADTNTDCANRDIKFLEVHHLNGPNIWTLRPVLEAIVDIGDLEDFPSNTIPGFYERLYSWLPSLIEHRCSYGERGGFLRRLKDGTWAGHILEHITLELQNLAGMPGGFGRARETSLRGVYKVAVSAWHENIARSALSEARELVLAAMGYLHPANPPYNVQHSIERLSNMVDSLWLGPSTACIVEAAAIRNIPAIRLLAKGNLVQLGYGARSQRIWTAETDLTPAIAESISRDKDLTKVLLQSCGVSVPDGRSVHSAEDAWTAAQGIGLPVVVKPSDGNHGRGVFIELSRQEEVESAYRAASEEGDGVLVERYVPGTEHRLLVVGGRLVAASRGDSVSVTGDGKSTIGELIDHQINSDPRRGTSEDHPLNPVSIDGVTTMEIARQGFTINSMPQAGLEVLIQRNGNHAFDVTDEVHPSIAAAASLAARIVGLDIAGIDLVARDISRPLAEQGGAIVEVNAGPGLLMHIKPVIGTPRPVGEAIVDHLFPNQGDGRVPVVGITGSYGKTTVAHLVAHLLALSGKHTGLACSDGFYLDRRQVYKGDHARWKTANNILMNRSIEAAVFENGSDSILGEGLAYDGCHVGVITNVELQRHYGRHYIETAKQVFDILRTQVDVVLPTGAAILNAREAMLVEMAALCNGEVIYFSLDPELPVIRKHCLAPATGIKGTQGKRAVIVRDGKILLVTGSSELSLGKVADIPLTRGGHAVPEVENVLAAVGAAWALGIEPTLIRAGIEDFAAAQ
;
A
#
# COMPACT_ATOMS: atom_id res chain seq x y z
N MET A 1 -19.20 -37.80 50.84
CA MET A 1 -20.09 -37.49 49.74
C MET A 1 -20.32 -35.98 49.76
N LEU A 2 -19.51 -35.24 49.06
CA LEU A 2 -19.73 -33.80 48.80
C LEU A 2 -20.33 -33.72 47.41
N ALA A 3 -21.53 -33.15 47.34
CA ALA A 3 -22.28 -32.96 46.13
C ALA A 3 -21.51 -31.99 45.22
N TYR A 4 -21.11 -32.47 44.02
CA TYR A 4 -20.74 -31.60 42.91
C TYR A 4 -22.03 -30.90 42.45
N ALA A 5 -22.11 -29.61 42.70
CA ALA A 5 -23.14 -28.76 42.12
C ALA A 5 -22.91 -28.71 40.60
N ASP A 6 -23.97 -28.98 39.86
CA ASP A 6 -24.03 -28.84 38.39
C ASP A 6 -23.76 -27.39 37.98
N THR A 7 -22.55 -27.10 37.53
CA THR A 7 -22.13 -25.79 36.99
C THR A 7 -22.37 -25.63 35.51
N ASN A 8 -23.12 -26.52 34.88
CA ASN A 8 -23.20 -26.67 33.41
C ASN A 8 -24.31 -25.87 32.71
N THR A 9 -25.17 -25.14 33.48
CA THR A 9 -26.25 -24.33 32.88
C THR A 9 -25.94 -22.84 32.81
N ASP A 10 -24.93 -22.34 33.51
CA ASP A 10 -24.68 -20.90 33.68
C ASP A 10 -23.64 -20.34 32.65
N CYS A 11 -22.98 -21.19 31.86
CA CYS A 11 -21.98 -20.76 30.86
C CYS A 11 -22.52 -20.57 29.44
N ALA A 12 -23.76 -20.93 29.18
CA ALA A 12 -24.28 -21.02 27.80
C ALA A 12 -24.42 -19.67 27.05
N ASN A 13 -24.38 -18.54 27.79
CA ASN A 13 -24.54 -17.20 27.18
C ASN A 13 -23.34 -16.28 27.41
N ARG A 14 -22.23 -16.78 27.95
CA ARG A 14 -20.97 -16.05 28.12
C ARG A 14 -20.08 -16.24 26.87
N ASP A 15 -20.46 -15.56 25.82
CA ASP A 15 -19.82 -15.65 24.50
C ASP A 15 -19.71 -14.25 23.86
N ILE A 16 -18.87 -14.13 22.86
CA ILE A 16 -18.76 -12.95 22.01
C ILE A 16 -19.26 -13.36 20.61
N LYS A 17 -20.42 -12.87 20.20
CA LYS A 17 -21.03 -13.20 18.91
C LYS A 17 -20.86 -12.05 17.94
N PHE A 18 -20.37 -12.33 16.74
CA PHE A 18 -20.35 -11.38 15.65
C PHE A 18 -21.73 -11.36 14.97
N LEU A 19 -22.45 -10.24 15.10
CA LEU A 19 -23.76 -10.05 14.43
C LEU A 19 -23.54 -9.64 12.97
N GLU A 20 -22.63 -8.67 12.74
CA GLU A 20 -22.26 -8.16 11.44
C GLU A 20 -20.78 -7.81 11.44
N VAL A 21 -20.11 -7.97 10.30
CA VAL A 21 -18.71 -7.56 10.13
C VAL A 21 -18.54 -6.93 8.77
N HIS A 22 -18.26 -5.61 8.74
CA HIS A 22 -18.08 -4.81 7.54
C HIS A 22 -16.62 -4.41 7.36
N HIS A 23 -16.10 -4.49 6.13
CA HIS A 23 -14.82 -3.91 5.77
C HIS A 23 -15.05 -2.56 5.11
N LEU A 24 -14.71 -1.49 5.82
CA LEU A 24 -14.74 -0.12 5.31
C LEU A 24 -13.42 0.14 4.61
N ASN A 25 -13.45 0.15 3.28
CA ASN A 25 -12.25 0.04 2.42
C ASN A 25 -11.43 1.35 2.31
N GLY A 26 -11.92 2.44 2.88
CA GLY A 26 -11.26 3.75 2.83
C GLY A 26 -11.77 4.69 3.93
N PRO A 27 -11.72 6.01 3.73
CA PRO A 27 -12.22 6.97 4.69
C PRO A 27 -13.67 6.70 5.11
N ASN A 28 -13.92 6.77 6.39
CA ASN A 28 -15.18 6.37 7.01
C ASN A 28 -15.43 7.19 8.29
N ILE A 29 -16.52 6.90 9.02
CA ILE A 29 -16.89 7.63 10.25
C ILE A 29 -15.87 7.49 11.39
N TRP A 30 -14.97 6.51 11.33
CA TRP A 30 -13.98 6.23 12.36
C TRP A 30 -12.64 6.92 12.09
N THR A 31 -12.16 6.85 10.86
CA THR A 31 -10.83 7.31 10.46
C THR A 31 -10.73 7.47 8.93
N LEU A 32 -9.67 8.11 8.46
CA LEU A 32 -9.34 8.22 7.02
C LEU A 32 -8.69 6.96 6.43
N ARG A 33 -8.56 5.88 7.22
CA ARG A 33 -7.93 4.61 6.82
C ARG A 33 -8.95 3.48 6.78
N PRO A 34 -8.68 2.38 6.05
CA PRO A 34 -9.55 1.20 6.09
C PRO A 34 -9.67 0.62 7.50
N VAL A 35 -10.88 0.19 7.86
CA VAL A 35 -11.17 -0.49 9.12
C VAL A 35 -12.06 -1.70 8.92
N LEU A 36 -11.94 -2.67 9.81
CA LEU A 36 -12.94 -3.71 10.01
C LEU A 36 -13.87 -3.26 11.16
N GLU A 37 -15.14 -3.02 10.85
CA GLU A 37 -16.18 -2.75 11.85
C GLU A 37 -16.93 -4.04 12.14
N ALA A 38 -16.94 -4.47 13.39
CA ALA A 38 -17.74 -5.60 13.87
C ALA A 38 -18.83 -5.11 14.82
N ILE A 39 -20.06 -5.54 14.57
CA ILE A 39 -21.13 -5.43 15.55
C ILE A 39 -21.10 -6.71 16.38
N VAL A 40 -20.79 -6.58 17.66
CA VAL A 40 -20.58 -7.71 18.56
C VAL A 40 -21.61 -7.70 19.69
N ASP A 41 -22.23 -8.86 19.93
CA ASP A 41 -23.05 -9.12 21.10
C ASP A 41 -22.22 -9.91 22.11
N ILE A 42 -21.96 -9.31 23.27
CA ILE A 42 -21.20 -9.93 24.36
C ILE A 42 -22.07 -10.65 25.39
N GLY A 43 -23.39 -10.67 25.18
CA GLY A 43 -24.34 -11.38 26.05
C GLY A 43 -24.19 -11.07 27.52
N ASP A 44 -24.15 -12.11 28.34
CA ASP A 44 -24.00 -11.97 29.79
C ASP A 44 -22.61 -11.45 30.24
N LEU A 45 -21.62 -11.39 29.35
CA LEU A 45 -20.30 -10.77 29.63
C LEU A 45 -20.43 -9.27 29.97
N GLU A 46 -21.56 -8.64 29.66
CA GLU A 46 -21.88 -7.27 30.04
C GLU A 46 -21.90 -7.09 31.56
N ASP A 47 -22.23 -8.14 32.33
CA ASP A 47 -22.24 -8.13 33.81
C ASP A 47 -20.86 -8.48 34.41
N PHE A 48 -19.87 -8.84 33.58
CA PHE A 48 -18.56 -9.29 34.02
C PHE A 48 -17.43 -8.43 33.45
N PRO A 49 -17.22 -7.20 33.94
CA PRO A 49 -16.06 -6.42 33.50
C PRO A 49 -14.75 -7.09 33.93
N SER A 50 -13.66 -6.80 33.22
CA SER A 50 -12.36 -7.46 33.32
C SER A 50 -11.81 -7.63 34.73
N ASN A 51 -12.04 -6.66 35.61
CA ASN A 51 -11.58 -6.68 37.00
C ASN A 51 -12.39 -7.63 37.92
N THR A 52 -13.53 -8.15 37.46
CA THR A 52 -14.35 -9.12 38.19
C THR A 52 -14.05 -10.56 37.83
N ILE A 53 -13.26 -10.81 36.79
CA ILE A 53 -12.93 -12.16 36.27
C ILE A 53 -11.61 -12.64 36.90
N PRO A 54 -11.64 -13.67 37.76
CA PRO A 54 -10.44 -14.12 38.50
C PRO A 54 -9.32 -14.59 37.57
N GLY A 55 -8.10 -14.04 37.77
CA GLY A 55 -6.90 -14.42 37.02
C GLY A 55 -6.89 -14.04 35.53
N PHE A 56 -7.90 -13.28 35.04
CA PHE A 56 -7.97 -12.85 33.65
C PHE A 56 -6.82 -11.93 33.28
N TYR A 57 -6.56 -10.90 34.11
CA TYR A 57 -5.46 -9.96 33.87
C TYR A 57 -4.10 -10.66 33.79
N GLU A 58 -3.81 -11.55 34.73
CA GLU A 58 -2.54 -12.26 34.84
C GLU A 58 -2.33 -13.18 33.64
N ARG A 59 -3.36 -13.93 33.21
CA ARG A 59 -3.30 -14.80 32.03
C ARG A 59 -3.06 -13.96 30.77
N LEU A 60 -3.86 -12.93 30.54
CA LEU A 60 -3.77 -12.11 29.35
C LEU A 60 -2.39 -11.42 29.23
N TYR A 61 -1.90 -10.86 30.35
CA TYR A 61 -0.58 -10.21 30.38
C TYR A 61 0.57 -11.20 30.17
N SER A 62 0.46 -12.43 30.71
CA SER A 62 1.48 -13.46 30.49
C SER A 62 1.51 -13.94 29.05
N TRP A 63 0.39 -13.95 28.35
CA TRP A 63 0.27 -14.35 26.95
C TRP A 63 0.70 -13.27 25.97
N LEU A 64 0.39 -12.01 26.28
CA LEU A 64 0.64 -10.85 25.43
C LEU A 64 1.30 -9.72 26.25
N PRO A 65 2.57 -9.85 26.64
CA PRO A 65 3.25 -8.83 27.44
C PRO A 65 3.43 -7.50 26.68
N SER A 66 3.44 -7.52 25.35
CA SER A 66 3.52 -6.34 24.47
C SER A 66 2.29 -5.42 24.54
N LEU A 67 1.17 -5.85 25.14
CA LEU A 67 0.02 -4.99 25.47
C LEU A 67 0.38 -3.79 26.35
N ILE A 68 1.55 -3.79 26.97
CA ILE A 68 2.08 -2.63 27.71
C ILE A 68 2.28 -1.40 26.79
N GLU A 69 2.45 -1.61 25.48
CA GLU A 69 2.60 -0.51 24.52
C GLU A 69 1.24 0.18 24.19
N HIS A 70 0.12 -0.46 24.53
CA HIS A 70 -1.20 0.08 24.26
C HIS A 70 -1.56 1.19 25.25
N ARG A 71 -1.74 2.41 24.75
CA ARG A 71 -1.97 3.61 25.54
C ARG A 71 -3.43 3.77 25.97
N CYS A 72 -4.39 3.26 25.16
CA CYS A 72 -5.83 3.38 25.40
C CYS A 72 -6.26 4.85 25.64
N SER A 73 -7.39 5.06 26.32
CA SER A 73 -7.92 6.38 26.68
C SER A 73 -7.07 7.14 27.71
N TYR A 74 -6.14 6.49 28.39
CA TYR A 74 -5.23 7.13 29.34
C TYR A 74 -4.08 7.89 28.66
N GLY A 75 -3.77 7.57 27.37
CA GLY A 75 -2.73 8.23 26.60
C GLY A 75 -1.29 7.89 27.02
N GLU A 76 -1.09 7.05 28.04
CA GLU A 76 0.20 6.63 28.60
C GLU A 76 0.53 5.17 28.30
N ARG A 77 1.80 4.82 28.27
CA ARG A 77 2.27 3.43 28.10
C ARG A 77 1.70 2.56 29.23
N GLY A 78 1.09 1.42 28.86
CA GLY A 78 0.38 0.55 29.83
C GLY A 78 -1.04 1.01 30.16
N GLY A 79 -1.56 2.05 29.50
CA GLY A 79 -2.91 2.56 29.73
C GLY A 79 -4.01 1.50 29.56
N PHE A 80 -3.85 0.58 28.59
CA PHE A 80 -4.78 -0.53 28.43
C PHE A 80 -4.72 -1.53 29.60
N LEU A 81 -3.52 -1.88 30.06
CA LEU A 81 -3.34 -2.77 31.21
C LEU A 81 -3.94 -2.16 32.49
N ARG A 82 -3.81 -0.85 32.67
CA ARG A 82 -4.49 -0.12 33.73
C ARG A 82 -6.00 -0.20 33.57
N ARG A 83 -6.53 0.01 32.37
CA ARG A 83 -7.97 -0.10 32.10
C ARG A 83 -8.53 -1.49 32.40
N LEU A 84 -7.76 -2.55 32.15
CA LEU A 84 -8.14 -3.92 32.51
C LEU A 84 -8.29 -4.10 34.03
N LYS A 85 -7.45 -3.44 34.84
CA LYS A 85 -7.50 -3.47 36.30
C LYS A 85 -8.62 -2.62 36.85
N ASP A 86 -8.91 -1.47 36.24
CA ASP A 86 -10.00 -0.57 36.63
C ASP A 86 -11.37 -1.14 36.27
N GLY A 87 -11.42 -2.05 35.27
CA GLY A 87 -12.61 -2.68 34.72
C GLY A 87 -13.00 -2.17 33.35
N THR A 88 -13.14 -3.09 32.41
CA THR A 88 -13.63 -2.82 31.04
C THR A 88 -14.31 -4.06 30.47
N TRP A 89 -15.08 -3.86 29.39
CA TRP A 89 -15.94 -4.89 28.79
C TRP A 89 -15.28 -5.62 27.64
N ALA A 90 -15.80 -6.80 27.34
CA ALA A 90 -15.26 -7.71 26.32
C ALA A 90 -15.13 -7.06 24.94
N GLY A 91 -16.05 -6.18 24.53
CA GLY A 91 -15.98 -5.46 23.26
C GLY A 91 -14.74 -4.55 23.13
N HIS A 92 -14.37 -3.83 24.19
CA HIS A 92 -13.17 -3.00 24.23
C HIS A 92 -11.89 -3.85 24.32
N ILE A 93 -11.95 -4.97 25.03
CA ILE A 93 -10.82 -5.91 25.11
C ILE A 93 -10.56 -6.52 23.73
N LEU A 94 -11.61 -6.95 23.04
CA LEU A 94 -11.53 -7.52 21.68
C LEU A 94 -10.84 -6.57 20.69
N GLU A 95 -11.14 -5.27 20.75
CA GLU A 95 -10.48 -4.24 19.97
C GLU A 95 -8.95 -4.29 20.12
N HIS A 96 -8.49 -4.17 21.39
CA HIS A 96 -7.06 -4.13 21.67
C HIS A 96 -6.34 -5.43 21.33
N ILE A 97 -6.96 -6.59 21.58
CA ILE A 97 -6.36 -7.88 21.25
C ILE A 97 -6.28 -8.10 19.74
N THR A 98 -7.32 -7.67 18.98
CA THR A 98 -7.28 -7.76 17.52
C THR A 98 -6.15 -6.93 16.92
N LEU A 99 -5.91 -5.72 17.42
CA LEU A 99 -4.80 -4.88 16.99
C LEU A 99 -3.46 -5.51 17.36
N GLU A 100 -3.34 -6.05 18.58
CA GLU A 100 -2.10 -6.66 19.05
C GLU A 100 -1.71 -7.88 18.21
N LEU A 101 -2.67 -8.75 17.91
CA LEU A 101 -2.43 -9.92 17.06
C LEU A 101 -2.00 -9.52 15.63
N GLN A 102 -2.58 -8.46 15.07
CA GLN A 102 -2.14 -7.92 13.78
C GLN A 102 -0.69 -7.39 13.87
N ASN A 103 -0.36 -6.63 14.92
CA ASN A 103 0.98 -6.10 15.13
C ASN A 103 2.03 -7.21 15.28
N LEU A 104 1.74 -8.23 16.10
CA LEU A 104 2.63 -9.37 16.31
C LEU A 104 2.80 -10.23 15.05
N ALA A 105 1.80 -10.23 14.16
CA ALA A 105 1.89 -10.89 12.86
C ALA A 105 2.66 -10.07 11.80
N GLY A 106 3.14 -8.86 12.11
CA GLY A 106 3.91 -8.01 11.19
C GLY A 106 3.10 -6.98 10.40
N MET A 107 1.79 -6.80 10.69
CA MET A 107 1.00 -5.74 10.07
C MET A 107 1.33 -4.37 10.70
N PRO A 108 1.23 -3.26 9.91
CA PRO A 108 1.43 -1.92 10.46
C PRO A 108 0.47 -1.61 11.59
N GLY A 109 0.95 -0.91 12.62
CA GLY A 109 0.14 -0.42 13.74
C GLY A 109 -1.05 0.41 13.27
N GLY A 110 -2.12 0.45 14.08
CA GLY A 110 -3.37 0.97 13.61
C GLY A 110 -4.25 1.66 14.67
N PHE A 111 -5.42 2.02 14.20
CA PHE A 111 -6.51 2.63 14.94
C PHE A 111 -7.42 1.55 15.51
N GLY A 112 -7.89 1.75 16.73
CA GLY A 112 -8.93 0.94 17.32
C GLY A 112 -9.93 1.79 18.12
N ARG A 113 -11.17 1.39 18.13
CA ARG A 113 -12.23 2.00 18.93
C ARG A 113 -13.40 1.05 19.15
N ALA A 114 -13.87 0.96 20.40
CA ALA A 114 -15.11 0.30 20.76
C ALA A 114 -16.13 1.32 21.26
N ARG A 115 -17.41 1.14 20.91
CA ARG A 115 -18.55 1.98 21.32
C ARG A 115 -19.76 1.10 21.61
N GLU A 116 -20.45 1.41 22.70
CA GLU A 116 -21.77 0.86 22.96
C GLU A 116 -22.79 1.33 21.93
N THR A 117 -23.79 0.48 21.65
CA THR A 117 -25.00 0.86 20.94
C THR A 117 -26.13 1.15 21.93
N SER A 118 -27.34 1.47 21.46
CA SER A 118 -28.52 1.57 22.29
C SER A 118 -29.00 0.23 22.86
N LEU A 119 -28.52 -0.88 22.28
CA LEU A 119 -28.85 -2.24 22.75
C LEU A 119 -27.80 -2.69 23.76
N ARG A 120 -28.27 -3.06 24.98
CA ARG A 120 -27.39 -3.55 26.06
C ARG A 120 -26.58 -4.77 25.57
N GLY A 121 -25.29 -4.77 25.84
CA GLY A 121 -24.37 -5.84 25.44
C GLY A 121 -23.96 -5.84 23.97
N VAL A 122 -24.47 -4.89 23.18
CA VAL A 122 -24.11 -4.78 21.74
C VAL A 122 -23.15 -3.62 21.52
N TYR A 123 -21.98 -3.92 20.96
CA TYR A 123 -20.89 -2.98 20.72
C TYR A 123 -20.56 -2.89 19.24
N LYS A 124 -20.16 -1.69 18.80
CA LYS A 124 -19.41 -1.49 17.57
C LYS A 124 -17.93 -1.53 17.90
N VAL A 125 -17.20 -2.46 17.30
CA VAL A 125 -15.74 -2.60 17.42
C VAL A 125 -15.12 -2.31 16.09
N ALA A 126 -14.36 -1.23 15.98
CA ALA A 126 -13.67 -0.83 14.77
C ALA A 126 -12.15 -0.96 14.97
N VAL A 127 -11.47 -1.67 14.09
CA VAL A 127 -10.01 -1.86 14.11
C VAL A 127 -9.42 -1.62 12.73
N SER A 128 -8.21 -1.07 12.65
CA SER A 128 -7.50 -0.92 11.37
C SER A 128 -7.43 -2.23 10.61
N ALA A 129 -7.70 -2.18 9.30
CA ALA A 129 -7.75 -3.34 8.43
C ALA A 129 -7.09 -3.03 7.08
N TRP A 130 -5.77 -3.09 7.04
CA TRP A 130 -5.01 -2.91 5.81
C TRP A 130 -5.24 -4.03 4.78
N HIS A 131 -5.62 -5.21 5.25
CA HIS A 131 -6.05 -6.34 4.45
C HIS A 131 -7.22 -7.05 5.13
N GLU A 132 -8.36 -7.15 4.43
CA GLU A 132 -9.61 -7.67 4.99
C GLU A 132 -9.47 -9.06 5.61
N ASN A 133 -8.89 -10.02 4.88
CA ASN A 133 -8.81 -11.40 5.35
C ASN A 133 -7.91 -11.55 6.58
N ILE A 134 -6.82 -10.78 6.66
CA ILE A 134 -5.92 -10.79 7.81
C ILE A 134 -6.65 -10.21 9.03
N ALA A 135 -7.32 -9.06 8.88
CA ALA A 135 -8.07 -8.42 9.95
C ALA A 135 -9.24 -9.29 10.46
N ARG A 136 -9.99 -9.95 9.55
CA ARG A 136 -11.06 -10.90 9.92
C ARG A 136 -10.52 -12.09 10.69
N SER A 137 -9.39 -12.66 10.25
CA SER A 137 -8.75 -13.76 10.97
C SER A 137 -8.24 -13.31 12.33
N ALA A 138 -7.59 -12.14 12.43
CA ALA A 138 -7.14 -11.58 13.69
C ALA A 138 -8.30 -11.32 14.68
N LEU A 139 -9.44 -10.80 14.17
CA LEU A 139 -10.65 -10.60 14.97
C LEU A 139 -11.21 -11.93 15.51
N SER A 140 -11.24 -12.97 14.69
CA SER A 140 -11.67 -14.31 15.10
C SER A 140 -10.75 -14.93 16.15
N GLU A 141 -9.42 -14.84 15.94
CA GLU A 141 -8.43 -15.28 16.91
C GLU A 141 -8.51 -14.51 18.22
N ALA A 142 -8.71 -13.20 18.14
CA ALA A 142 -8.87 -12.35 19.32
C ALA A 142 -10.07 -12.76 20.17
N ARG A 143 -11.20 -13.13 19.53
CA ARG A 143 -12.38 -13.67 20.24
C ARG A 143 -12.03 -14.93 21.01
N GLU A 144 -11.41 -15.90 20.35
CA GLU A 144 -11.00 -17.16 20.98
C GLU A 144 -10.01 -16.92 22.14
N LEU A 145 -9.02 -16.04 21.93
CA LEU A 145 -8.04 -15.68 22.95
C LEU A 145 -8.69 -15.02 24.16
N VAL A 146 -9.58 -14.05 23.95
CA VAL A 146 -10.27 -13.34 25.05
C VAL A 146 -11.11 -14.33 25.85
N LEU A 147 -11.92 -15.17 25.21
CA LEU A 147 -12.74 -16.19 25.89
C LEU A 147 -11.89 -17.21 26.63
N ALA A 148 -10.77 -17.64 26.06
CA ALA A 148 -9.80 -18.53 26.72
C ALA A 148 -9.21 -17.87 27.98
N ALA A 149 -8.76 -16.62 27.86
CA ALA A 149 -8.20 -15.86 28.98
C ALA A 149 -9.22 -15.63 30.09
N MET A 150 -10.50 -15.45 29.74
CA MET A 150 -11.60 -15.36 30.70
C MET A 150 -11.97 -16.71 31.35
N GLY A 151 -11.56 -17.83 30.75
CA GLY A 151 -11.90 -19.18 31.22
C GLY A 151 -13.26 -19.69 30.75
N TYR A 152 -13.78 -19.15 29.63
CA TYR A 152 -15.10 -19.46 29.09
C TYR A 152 -15.06 -20.30 27.80
N LEU A 153 -13.87 -20.71 27.31
CA LEU A 153 -13.79 -21.71 26.24
C LEU A 153 -14.28 -23.07 26.71
N HIS A 154 -14.99 -23.77 25.82
CA HIS A 154 -15.53 -25.09 26.11
C HIS A 154 -14.38 -26.06 26.50
N PRO A 155 -14.54 -26.88 27.57
CA PRO A 155 -13.48 -27.78 28.07
C PRO A 155 -12.98 -28.83 27.06
N ALA A 156 -13.73 -29.09 25.99
CA ALA A 156 -13.35 -30.01 24.92
C ALA A 156 -12.34 -29.45 23.91
N ASN A 157 -12.07 -28.15 23.94
CA ASN A 157 -11.06 -27.53 23.07
C ASN A 157 -9.68 -27.72 23.71
N PRO A 158 -8.63 -27.96 22.87
CA PRO A 158 -7.27 -27.96 23.39
C PRO A 158 -6.96 -26.59 24.03
N PRO A 159 -6.00 -26.51 24.98
CA PRO A 159 -5.57 -25.26 25.57
C PRO A 159 -5.22 -24.26 24.46
N TYR A 160 -5.70 -23.02 24.59
CA TYR A 160 -5.42 -21.98 23.60
C TYR A 160 -3.91 -21.72 23.51
N ASN A 161 -3.39 -21.72 22.29
CA ASN A 161 -1.96 -21.50 22.01
C ASN A 161 -1.79 -20.18 21.24
N VAL A 162 -1.40 -19.14 21.96
CA VAL A 162 -1.19 -17.79 21.38
C VAL A 162 -0.12 -17.78 20.29
N GLN A 163 0.98 -18.53 20.51
CA GLN A 163 2.07 -18.60 19.53
C GLN A 163 1.60 -19.18 18.20
N HIS A 164 0.79 -20.23 18.24
CA HIS A 164 0.22 -20.83 17.04
C HIS A 164 -0.70 -19.85 16.27
N SER A 165 -1.47 -19.03 17.00
CA SER A 165 -2.32 -18.01 16.38
C SER A 165 -1.50 -16.91 15.70
N ILE A 166 -0.39 -16.48 16.36
CA ILE A 166 0.54 -15.49 15.78
C ILE A 166 1.19 -16.07 14.52
N GLU A 167 1.73 -17.29 14.59
CA GLU A 167 2.37 -17.96 13.43
C GLU A 167 1.41 -18.11 12.26
N ARG A 168 0.15 -18.50 12.51
CA ARG A 168 -0.87 -18.60 11.47
C ARG A 168 -1.16 -17.25 10.81
N LEU A 169 -1.27 -16.19 11.59
CA LEU A 169 -1.47 -14.85 11.08
C LEU A 169 -0.25 -14.34 10.33
N SER A 170 0.97 -14.59 10.81
CA SER A 170 2.23 -14.24 10.12
C SER A 170 2.32 -14.92 8.75
N ASN A 171 2.02 -16.22 8.68
CA ASN A 171 1.97 -16.94 7.40
C ASN A 171 0.92 -16.37 6.44
N MET A 172 -0.20 -15.84 6.97
CA MET A 172 -1.18 -15.11 6.15
C MET A 172 -0.64 -13.77 5.67
N VAL A 173 0.09 -13.03 6.51
CA VAL A 173 0.74 -11.77 6.13
C VAL A 173 1.74 -12.03 5.00
N ASP A 174 2.64 -13.00 5.16
CA ASP A 174 3.64 -13.36 4.14
C ASP A 174 2.99 -13.72 2.79
N SER A 175 1.82 -14.37 2.80
CA SER A 175 1.13 -14.80 1.59
C SER A 175 0.20 -13.75 0.96
N LEU A 176 -0.30 -12.79 1.73
CA LEU A 176 -1.35 -11.86 1.32
C LEU A 176 -0.91 -10.39 1.32
N TRP A 177 0.10 -10.02 2.10
CA TRP A 177 0.58 -8.64 2.16
C TRP A 177 1.49 -8.32 0.98
N LEU A 178 1.90 -7.07 0.84
CA LEU A 178 2.86 -6.65 -0.18
C LEU A 178 4.27 -7.11 0.22
N GLY A 179 5.01 -7.68 -0.73
CA GLY A 179 6.43 -7.94 -0.53
C GLY A 179 7.22 -6.65 -0.27
N PRO A 180 8.39 -6.73 0.37
CA PRO A 180 9.13 -5.58 0.89
C PRO A 180 9.49 -4.53 -0.19
N SER A 181 9.82 -4.96 -1.39
CA SER A 181 10.12 -4.05 -2.51
C SER A 181 8.89 -3.21 -2.90
N THR A 182 7.72 -3.83 -3.03
CA THR A 182 6.48 -3.13 -3.37
C THR A 182 6.01 -2.24 -2.21
N ALA A 183 6.09 -2.74 -0.97
CA ALA A 183 5.72 -2.00 0.23
C ALA A 183 6.52 -0.69 0.35
N CYS A 184 7.84 -0.74 0.14
CA CYS A 184 8.72 0.42 0.16
C CYS A 184 8.29 1.50 -0.85
N ILE A 185 7.89 1.11 -2.08
CA ILE A 185 7.43 2.07 -3.10
C ILE A 185 6.06 2.65 -2.71
N VAL A 186 5.14 1.81 -2.22
CA VAL A 186 3.80 2.26 -1.77
C VAL A 186 3.90 3.20 -0.58
N GLU A 187 4.78 2.93 0.38
CA GLU A 187 5.04 3.83 1.53
C GLU A 187 5.60 5.18 1.07
N ALA A 188 6.56 5.19 0.15
CA ALA A 188 7.09 6.41 -0.44
C ALA A 188 6.02 7.21 -1.20
N ALA A 189 5.13 6.52 -1.93
CA ALA A 189 3.97 7.14 -2.58
C ALA A 189 3.01 7.76 -1.55
N ALA A 190 2.73 7.06 -0.44
CA ALA A 190 1.87 7.55 0.63
C ALA A 190 2.44 8.81 1.32
N ILE A 191 3.76 8.91 1.52
CA ILE A 191 4.43 10.11 2.06
C ILE A 191 4.18 11.32 1.14
N ARG A 192 4.11 11.11 -0.18
CA ARG A 192 3.78 12.13 -1.17
C ARG A 192 2.28 12.31 -1.40
N ASN A 193 1.43 11.70 -0.57
CA ASN A 193 -0.04 11.70 -0.73
C ASN A 193 -0.51 11.15 -2.09
N ILE A 194 0.25 10.25 -2.72
CA ILE A 194 -0.16 9.54 -3.93
C ILE A 194 -0.96 8.31 -3.49
N PRO A 195 -2.22 8.16 -3.92
CA PRO A 195 -3.03 7.02 -3.53
C PRO A 195 -2.54 5.72 -4.18
N ALA A 196 -2.80 4.60 -3.51
CA ALA A 196 -2.44 3.28 -4.01
C ALA A 196 -3.67 2.36 -4.04
N ILE A 197 -3.85 1.63 -5.15
CA ILE A 197 -4.90 0.63 -5.34
C ILE A 197 -4.24 -0.71 -5.66
N ARG A 198 -4.44 -1.71 -4.81
CA ARG A 198 -4.02 -3.08 -5.12
C ARG A 198 -4.91 -3.66 -6.23
N LEU A 199 -4.30 -4.14 -7.31
CA LEU A 199 -5.04 -4.70 -8.45
C LEU A 199 -5.23 -6.22 -8.34
N LEU A 200 -4.41 -6.89 -7.52
CA LEU A 200 -4.52 -8.31 -7.22
C LEU A 200 -4.75 -8.52 -5.72
N ALA A 201 -5.63 -9.45 -5.37
CA ALA A 201 -5.87 -9.84 -3.98
C ALA A 201 -4.62 -10.48 -3.34
N LYS A 202 -3.81 -11.18 -4.15
CA LYS A 202 -2.50 -11.72 -3.79
C LYS A 202 -1.47 -11.22 -4.78
N GLY A 203 -0.28 -10.86 -4.30
CA GLY A 203 0.82 -10.40 -5.14
C GLY A 203 1.02 -8.88 -5.14
N ASN A 204 1.96 -8.45 -5.94
CA ASN A 204 2.63 -7.15 -5.86
C ASN A 204 2.23 -6.16 -6.98
N LEU A 205 1.11 -6.41 -7.68
CA LEU A 205 0.63 -5.48 -8.71
C LEU A 205 -0.21 -4.37 -8.05
N VAL A 206 0.28 -3.14 -8.10
CA VAL A 206 -0.32 -1.95 -7.49
C VAL A 206 -0.43 -0.83 -8.52
N GLN A 207 -1.52 -0.12 -8.51
CA GLN A 207 -1.68 1.16 -9.19
C GLN A 207 -1.43 2.30 -8.20
N LEU A 208 -0.51 3.17 -8.51
CA LEU A 208 -0.25 4.43 -7.82
C LEU A 208 -0.97 5.55 -8.57
N GLY A 209 -1.76 6.36 -7.86
CA GLY A 209 -2.59 7.40 -8.48
C GLY A 209 -3.93 6.89 -9.03
N TYR A 210 -4.70 7.80 -9.60
CA TYR A 210 -6.05 7.59 -10.11
C TYR A 210 -6.18 7.92 -11.60
N GLY A 211 -7.00 7.14 -12.31
CA GLY A 211 -7.40 7.42 -13.68
C GLY A 211 -6.22 7.59 -14.64
N ALA A 212 -6.28 8.58 -15.51
CA ALA A 212 -5.28 8.87 -16.53
C ALA A 212 -3.92 9.33 -15.97
N ARG A 213 -3.85 9.68 -14.69
CA ARG A 213 -2.59 10.09 -14.03
C ARG A 213 -1.93 8.98 -13.23
N SER A 214 -2.49 7.77 -13.28
CA SER A 214 -1.95 6.63 -12.54
C SER A 214 -0.74 6.01 -13.23
N GLN A 215 0.11 5.38 -12.41
CA GLN A 215 1.22 4.50 -12.84
C GLN A 215 1.07 3.15 -12.14
N ARG A 216 1.37 2.07 -12.83
CA ARG A 216 1.35 0.72 -12.25
C ARG A 216 2.76 0.25 -11.97
N ILE A 217 2.87 -0.48 -10.88
CA ILE A 217 4.11 -1.17 -10.50
C ILE A 217 3.81 -2.64 -10.24
N TRP A 218 4.72 -3.50 -10.61
CA TRP A 218 4.74 -4.92 -10.24
C TRP A 218 6.11 -5.24 -9.66
N THR A 219 6.23 -5.25 -8.33
CA THR A 219 7.51 -5.13 -7.63
C THR A 219 8.26 -3.85 -8.04
N ALA A 220 9.44 -3.95 -8.63
CA ALA A 220 10.21 -2.82 -9.16
C ALA A 220 10.12 -2.69 -10.71
N GLU A 221 9.23 -3.42 -11.37
CA GLU A 221 8.82 -3.14 -12.76
C GLU A 221 7.69 -2.13 -12.77
N THR A 222 7.67 -1.27 -13.78
CA THR A 222 6.72 -0.16 -13.86
C THR A 222 6.05 -0.07 -15.25
N ASP A 223 5.06 0.81 -15.37
CA ASP A 223 4.47 1.14 -16.67
C ASP A 223 5.49 1.73 -17.68
N LEU A 224 6.64 2.18 -17.20
CA LEU A 224 7.73 2.71 -18.01
C LEU A 224 8.77 1.64 -18.40
N THR A 225 8.67 0.43 -17.84
CA THR A 225 9.52 -0.70 -18.20
C THR A 225 9.05 -1.32 -19.51
N PRO A 226 9.77 -1.16 -20.66
CA PRO A 226 9.33 -1.72 -21.92
C PRO A 226 9.51 -3.25 -21.96
N ALA A 227 8.53 -3.97 -22.47
CA ALA A 227 8.61 -5.42 -22.64
C ALA A 227 9.83 -5.86 -23.48
N ILE A 228 10.26 -5.03 -24.45
CA ILE A 228 11.47 -5.29 -25.25
C ILE A 228 12.72 -5.22 -24.38
N ALA A 229 12.82 -4.23 -23.48
CA ALA A 229 13.95 -4.09 -22.57
C ALA A 229 14.02 -5.24 -21.57
N GLU A 230 12.86 -5.66 -21.05
CA GLU A 230 12.76 -6.85 -20.20
C GLU A 230 13.23 -8.12 -20.94
N SER A 231 12.79 -8.32 -22.20
CA SER A 231 13.23 -9.45 -23.02
C SER A 231 14.73 -9.42 -23.31
N ILE A 232 15.30 -8.23 -23.58
CA ILE A 232 16.75 -8.07 -23.76
C ILE A 232 17.48 -8.46 -22.47
N SER A 233 17.03 -7.98 -21.30
CA SER A 233 17.69 -8.27 -20.02
C SER A 233 17.70 -9.77 -19.67
N ARG A 234 16.70 -10.53 -20.12
CA ARG A 234 16.62 -11.98 -19.92
C ARG A 234 17.60 -12.75 -20.81
N ASP A 235 17.92 -12.21 -22.00
CA ASP A 235 18.91 -12.78 -22.92
C ASP A 235 20.30 -12.25 -22.57
N LYS A 236 21.06 -13.02 -21.78
CA LYS A 236 22.39 -12.61 -21.30
C LYS A 236 23.40 -12.42 -22.43
N ASP A 237 23.30 -13.19 -23.53
CA ASP A 237 24.19 -13.06 -24.66
C ASP A 237 23.91 -11.77 -25.44
N LEU A 238 22.63 -11.52 -25.76
CA LEU A 238 22.23 -10.30 -26.45
C LEU A 238 22.57 -9.06 -25.61
N THR A 239 22.29 -9.09 -24.32
CA THR A 239 22.63 -7.99 -23.39
C THR A 239 24.12 -7.67 -23.46
N LYS A 240 24.99 -8.69 -23.39
CA LYS A 240 26.45 -8.48 -23.49
C LYS A 240 26.90 -7.91 -24.81
N VAL A 241 26.38 -8.45 -25.91
CA VAL A 241 26.70 -7.94 -27.27
C VAL A 241 26.33 -6.45 -27.36
N LEU A 242 25.17 -6.05 -26.88
CA LEU A 242 24.73 -4.66 -26.85
C LEU A 242 25.63 -3.78 -25.98
N LEU A 243 25.91 -4.21 -24.74
CA LEU A 243 26.77 -3.49 -23.83
C LEU A 243 28.18 -3.31 -24.38
N GLN A 244 28.79 -4.39 -24.89
CA GLN A 244 30.13 -4.38 -25.45
C GLN A 244 30.21 -3.47 -26.67
N SER A 245 29.22 -3.52 -27.56
CA SER A 245 29.17 -2.67 -28.77
C SER A 245 29.10 -1.18 -28.44
N CYS A 246 28.60 -0.84 -27.25
CA CYS A 246 28.53 0.54 -26.76
C CYS A 246 29.67 0.90 -25.78
N GLY A 247 30.70 0.06 -25.67
CA GLY A 247 31.91 0.34 -24.90
C GLY A 247 31.76 0.12 -23.36
N VAL A 248 30.75 -0.62 -22.92
CA VAL A 248 30.62 -1.04 -21.53
C VAL A 248 31.48 -2.31 -21.34
N SER A 249 32.28 -2.33 -20.26
CA SER A 249 33.10 -3.50 -19.91
C SER A 249 32.22 -4.66 -19.45
N VAL A 250 32.25 -5.76 -20.21
CA VAL A 250 31.59 -7.03 -19.90
C VAL A 250 32.60 -8.18 -20.02
N PRO A 251 32.42 -9.33 -19.35
CA PRO A 251 33.29 -10.48 -19.51
C PRO A 251 33.20 -11.06 -20.94
N ASP A 252 34.36 -11.33 -21.55
CA ASP A 252 34.40 -12.09 -22.82
C ASP A 252 33.81 -13.49 -22.56
N GLY A 253 32.94 -13.96 -23.45
CA GLY A 253 32.31 -15.26 -23.29
C GLY A 253 31.47 -15.67 -24.49
N ARG A 254 31.02 -16.93 -24.50
CA ARG A 254 30.13 -17.46 -25.53
C ARG A 254 29.24 -18.60 -25.00
N SER A 255 28.15 -18.85 -25.67
CA SER A 255 27.29 -20.01 -25.49
C SER A 255 28.02 -21.30 -25.97
N VAL A 256 27.78 -22.41 -25.26
CA VAL A 256 28.39 -23.71 -25.52
C VAL A 256 27.33 -24.82 -25.53
N HIS A 257 27.58 -25.90 -26.28
CA HIS A 257 26.56 -26.92 -26.54
C HIS A 257 26.97 -28.33 -26.07
N SER A 258 28.18 -28.50 -25.56
CA SER A 258 28.67 -29.77 -24.97
C SER A 258 29.76 -29.48 -23.94
N ALA A 259 30.11 -30.49 -23.14
CA ALA A 259 31.19 -30.39 -22.18
C ALA A 259 32.55 -30.14 -22.87
N GLU A 260 32.81 -30.79 -24.03
CA GLU A 260 34.01 -30.59 -24.84
C GLU A 260 34.05 -29.21 -25.46
N ASP A 261 32.88 -28.68 -25.90
CA ASP A 261 32.77 -27.33 -26.44
C ASP A 261 33.02 -26.29 -25.32
N ALA A 262 32.54 -26.56 -24.08
CA ALA A 262 32.82 -25.72 -22.93
C ALA A 262 34.32 -25.63 -22.62
N TRP A 263 35.05 -26.76 -22.66
CA TRP A 263 36.48 -26.74 -22.49
C TRP A 263 37.22 -26.01 -23.63
N THR A 264 36.79 -26.22 -24.87
CA THR A 264 37.33 -25.51 -26.02
C THR A 264 37.12 -24.00 -25.91
N ALA A 265 35.94 -23.58 -25.48
CA ALA A 265 35.63 -22.18 -25.20
C ALA A 265 36.53 -21.61 -24.10
N ALA A 266 36.70 -22.34 -23.01
CA ALA A 266 37.56 -21.93 -21.88
C ALA A 266 39.01 -21.70 -22.30
N GLN A 267 39.56 -22.58 -23.15
CA GLN A 267 40.90 -22.42 -23.71
C GLN A 267 41.02 -21.18 -24.62
N GLY A 268 39.97 -20.92 -25.42
CA GLY A 268 39.95 -19.77 -26.33
C GLY A 268 39.81 -18.43 -25.63
N ILE A 269 39.01 -18.38 -24.56
CA ILE A 269 38.74 -17.19 -23.73
C ILE A 269 39.94 -16.88 -22.83
N GLY A 270 40.61 -17.92 -22.33
CA GLY A 270 41.69 -17.84 -21.35
C GLY A 270 41.20 -18.12 -19.93
N LEU A 271 41.93 -19.05 -19.27
CA LEU A 271 41.65 -19.48 -17.89
C LEU A 271 42.09 -18.43 -16.86
N PRO A 272 41.44 -18.36 -15.71
CA PRO A 272 40.25 -19.10 -15.30
C PRO A 272 38.95 -18.59 -15.95
N VAL A 273 37.91 -19.45 -15.95
CA VAL A 273 36.60 -19.14 -16.52
C VAL A 273 35.46 -19.34 -15.52
N VAL A 274 34.29 -18.80 -15.89
CA VAL A 274 32.98 -19.02 -15.24
C VAL A 274 32.14 -19.88 -16.19
N VAL A 275 31.42 -20.88 -15.63
CA VAL A 275 30.41 -21.66 -16.34
C VAL A 275 29.07 -21.44 -15.65
N LYS A 276 28.05 -21.03 -16.41
CA LYS A 276 26.72 -20.71 -15.87
C LYS A 276 25.59 -21.02 -16.85
N PRO A 277 24.35 -21.24 -16.38
CA PRO A 277 23.18 -21.30 -17.24
C PRO A 277 22.94 -19.95 -17.96
N SER A 278 22.42 -19.98 -19.20
CA SER A 278 22.12 -18.77 -19.97
C SER A 278 20.91 -18.00 -19.40
N ASP A 279 19.95 -18.71 -18.79
CA ASP A 279 18.68 -18.23 -18.27
C ASP A 279 18.48 -18.49 -16.75
N GLY A 280 19.52 -18.93 -16.04
CA GLY A 280 19.50 -19.19 -14.60
C GLY A 280 19.36 -17.91 -13.77
N ASN A 281 18.59 -18.01 -12.66
CA ASN A 281 18.35 -16.92 -11.71
C ASN A 281 18.96 -17.25 -10.32
N HIS A 282 19.26 -16.21 -9.53
CA HIS A 282 19.73 -16.31 -8.12
C HIS A 282 21.06 -17.04 -7.95
N GLY A 283 21.95 -17.02 -8.94
CA GLY A 283 23.28 -17.65 -8.85
C GLY A 283 23.30 -19.18 -8.85
N ARG A 284 22.16 -19.85 -9.08
CA ARG A 284 22.09 -21.31 -9.19
C ARG A 284 22.84 -21.79 -10.43
N GLY A 285 23.63 -22.86 -10.28
CA GLY A 285 24.42 -23.42 -11.38
C GLY A 285 25.56 -22.53 -11.88
N VAL A 286 25.97 -21.50 -11.12
CA VAL A 286 27.11 -20.62 -11.47
C VAL A 286 28.38 -21.11 -10.81
N PHE A 287 29.34 -21.61 -11.61
CA PHE A 287 30.61 -22.12 -11.19
C PHE A 287 31.72 -21.17 -11.59
N ILE A 288 32.48 -20.67 -10.66
CA ILE A 288 33.47 -19.62 -10.86
C ILE A 288 34.91 -20.09 -10.66
N GLU A 289 35.86 -19.38 -11.28
CA GLU A 289 37.32 -19.62 -11.16
C GLU A 289 37.74 -21.05 -11.56
N LEU A 290 37.17 -21.55 -12.67
CA LEU A 290 37.48 -22.89 -13.20
C LEU A 290 38.74 -22.82 -14.08
N SER A 291 39.73 -23.68 -13.73
CA SER A 291 41.01 -23.68 -14.44
C SER A 291 41.38 -25.06 -15.03
N ARG A 292 40.67 -26.12 -14.65
CA ARG A 292 40.94 -27.49 -15.11
C ARG A 292 39.81 -28.00 -15.99
N GLN A 293 40.16 -28.87 -16.95
CA GLN A 293 39.19 -29.44 -17.88
C GLN A 293 38.06 -30.19 -17.14
N GLU A 294 38.39 -31.01 -16.17
CA GLU A 294 37.41 -31.77 -15.38
C GLU A 294 36.42 -30.88 -14.64
N GLU A 295 36.87 -29.72 -14.14
CA GLU A 295 36.02 -28.72 -13.48
C GLU A 295 35.06 -28.09 -14.46
N VAL A 296 35.54 -27.64 -15.62
CA VAL A 296 34.73 -26.99 -16.66
C VAL A 296 33.66 -27.93 -17.20
N GLU A 297 34.05 -29.20 -17.52
CA GLU A 297 33.11 -30.19 -18.03
C GLU A 297 32.07 -30.61 -16.98
N SER A 298 32.47 -30.72 -15.69
CA SER A 298 31.54 -31.03 -14.59
C SER A 298 30.58 -29.85 -14.38
N ALA A 299 31.09 -28.63 -14.39
CA ALA A 299 30.29 -27.42 -14.27
C ALA A 299 29.31 -27.26 -15.43
N TYR A 300 29.70 -27.61 -16.67
CA TYR A 300 28.79 -27.63 -17.82
C TYR A 300 27.62 -28.58 -17.60
N ARG A 301 27.88 -29.82 -17.15
CA ARG A 301 26.82 -30.82 -16.89
C ARG A 301 25.85 -30.32 -15.82
N ALA A 302 26.37 -29.77 -14.74
CA ALA A 302 25.54 -29.23 -13.67
C ALA A 302 24.75 -27.97 -14.10
N ALA A 303 25.36 -27.06 -14.85
CA ALA A 303 24.69 -25.87 -15.37
C ALA A 303 23.58 -26.21 -16.39
N SER A 304 23.79 -27.27 -17.20
CA SER A 304 22.81 -27.74 -18.18
C SER A 304 21.58 -28.41 -17.58
N GLU A 305 21.60 -28.78 -16.30
CA GLU A 305 20.44 -29.26 -15.56
C GLU A 305 19.56 -28.12 -15.01
N GLU A 306 20.12 -26.92 -14.91
CA GLU A 306 19.46 -25.73 -14.33
C GLU A 306 18.86 -24.77 -15.36
N GLY A 307 19.19 -24.90 -16.67
CA GLY A 307 18.73 -24.00 -17.71
C GLY A 307 18.84 -24.55 -19.14
N ASP A 308 18.20 -23.86 -20.10
CA ASP A 308 18.12 -24.30 -21.52
C ASP A 308 19.43 -24.10 -22.33
N GLY A 309 20.43 -23.45 -21.76
CA GLY A 309 21.73 -23.20 -22.38
C GLY A 309 22.82 -22.96 -21.36
N VAL A 310 24.10 -23.09 -21.79
CA VAL A 310 25.24 -22.85 -20.91
C VAL A 310 26.18 -21.83 -21.54
N LEU A 311 26.66 -20.89 -20.72
CA LEU A 311 27.64 -19.84 -21.04
C LEU A 311 29.00 -20.17 -20.40
N VAL A 312 30.07 -19.97 -21.14
CA VAL A 312 31.44 -19.93 -20.61
C VAL A 312 31.99 -18.53 -20.78
N GLU A 313 32.46 -17.94 -19.68
CA GLU A 313 32.93 -16.55 -19.64
C GLU A 313 34.29 -16.44 -18.95
N ARG A 314 35.04 -15.40 -19.29
CA ARG A 314 36.26 -15.05 -18.56
C ARG A 314 35.92 -14.75 -17.12
N TYR A 315 36.67 -15.33 -16.19
CA TYR A 315 36.56 -14.97 -14.77
C TYR A 315 37.03 -13.54 -14.52
N VAL A 316 36.19 -12.75 -13.86
CA VAL A 316 36.51 -11.40 -13.42
C VAL A 316 36.86 -11.46 -11.93
N PRO A 317 38.08 -11.14 -11.51
CA PRO A 317 38.46 -11.20 -10.11
C PRO A 317 37.91 -10.00 -9.33
N GLY A 318 37.35 -10.29 -8.15
CA GLY A 318 36.81 -9.24 -7.26
C GLY A 318 35.58 -9.72 -6.50
N THR A 319 34.92 -8.75 -5.90
CA THR A 319 33.68 -8.95 -5.14
C THR A 319 32.50 -8.51 -6.00
N GLU A 320 31.42 -9.21 -5.91
CA GLU A 320 30.17 -8.90 -6.60
C GLU A 320 29.43 -7.75 -5.91
N HIS A 321 28.93 -6.83 -6.72
CA HIS A 321 28.14 -5.69 -6.27
C HIS A 321 26.85 -5.63 -7.04
N ARG A 322 25.74 -5.29 -6.34
CA ARG A 322 24.45 -4.98 -6.92
C ARG A 322 24.22 -3.48 -6.89
N LEU A 323 24.11 -2.85 -8.05
CA LEU A 323 23.87 -1.42 -8.23
C LEU A 323 22.44 -1.20 -8.69
N LEU A 324 21.69 -0.34 -8.04
CA LEU A 324 20.34 0.04 -8.43
C LEU A 324 20.37 1.36 -9.19
N VAL A 325 19.87 1.31 -10.43
CA VAL A 325 19.73 2.48 -11.30
C VAL A 325 18.24 2.78 -11.46
N VAL A 326 17.82 4.02 -11.23
CA VAL A 326 16.44 4.51 -11.39
C VAL A 326 16.46 5.76 -12.26
N GLY A 327 15.67 5.78 -13.33
CA GLY A 327 15.62 6.93 -14.25
C GLY A 327 16.99 7.30 -14.82
N GLY A 328 17.86 6.29 -15.07
CA GLY A 328 19.20 6.48 -15.58
C GLY A 328 20.22 7.07 -14.60
N ARG A 329 19.94 7.03 -13.28
CA ARG A 329 20.86 7.47 -12.22
C ARG A 329 21.07 6.37 -11.19
N LEU A 330 22.30 6.17 -10.73
CA LEU A 330 22.62 5.31 -9.60
C LEU A 330 21.95 5.85 -8.33
N VAL A 331 21.22 4.99 -7.62
CA VAL A 331 20.48 5.32 -6.39
C VAL A 331 21.06 4.61 -5.17
N ALA A 332 21.43 3.34 -5.34
CA ALA A 332 21.98 2.53 -4.26
C ALA A 332 22.96 1.49 -4.81
N ALA A 333 23.89 1.06 -3.96
CA ALA A 333 24.81 -0.03 -4.26
C ALA A 333 25.01 -0.91 -3.01
N SER A 334 25.02 -2.21 -3.21
CA SER A 334 25.33 -3.19 -2.16
C SER A 334 26.42 -4.14 -2.61
N ARG A 335 27.20 -4.64 -1.65
CA ARG A 335 28.26 -5.62 -1.85
C ARG A 335 27.86 -6.94 -1.22
N GLY A 336 28.15 -8.06 -1.90
CA GLY A 336 28.13 -9.39 -1.36
C GLY A 336 29.45 -9.71 -0.67
N ASP A 337 29.40 -10.58 0.33
CA ASP A 337 30.61 -11.13 0.95
C ASP A 337 30.63 -12.64 0.84
N SER A 338 31.83 -13.24 0.90
CA SER A 338 32.00 -14.66 1.02
C SER A 338 31.46 -15.19 2.35
N VAL A 339 30.99 -16.43 2.35
CA VAL A 339 30.48 -17.10 3.54
C VAL A 339 31.43 -18.24 3.91
N SER A 340 31.91 -18.24 5.12
CA SER A 340 32.79 -19.28 5.66
C SER A 340 32.34 -19.78 7.02
N VAL A 341 32.79 -20.97 7.40
CA VAL A 341 32.66 -21.53 8.75
C VAL A 341 34.01 -21.71 9.39
N THR A 342 34.06 -21.58 10.71
CA THR A 342 35.28 -21.85 11.48
C THR A 342 35.18 -23.22 12.15
N GLY A 343 36.10 -24.10 11.84
CA GLY A 343 36.20 -25.41 12.45
C GLY A 343 36.32 -25.35 13.98
N ASP A 344 35.69 -26.27 14.66
CA ASP A 344 35.77 -26.48 16.13
C ASP A 344 36.50 -27.77 16.53
N GLY A 345 36.91 -28.58 15.52
CA GLY A 345 37.54 -29.87 15.70
C GLY A 345 36.60 -30.99 16.12
N LYS A 346 35.29 -30.80 16.08
CA LYS A 346 34.27 -31.75 16.56
C LYS A 346 33.08 -31.88 15.60
N SER A 347 32.60 -30.77 15.09
CA SER A 347 31.42 -30.71 14.24
C SER A 347 31.79 -30.89 12.77
N THR A 348 30.90 -31.50 12.01
CA THR A 348 31.01 -31.58 10.55
C THR A 348 30.76 -30.20 9.91
N ILE A 349 31.21 -29.98 8.66
CA ILE A 349 30.94 -28.73 7.93
C ILE A 349 29.45 -28.50 7.80
N GLY A 350 28.63 -29.55 7.61
CA GLY A 350 27.16 -29.41 7.57
C GLY A 350 26.59 -28.85 8.88
N GLU A 351 27.00 -29.40 10.03
CA GLU A 351 26.59 -28.91 11.35
C GLU A 351 27.10 -27.50 11.63
N LEU A 352 28.30 -27.16 11.18
CA LEU A 352 28.84 -25.80 11.30
C LEU A 352 28.05 -24.80 10.46
N ILE A 353 27.59 -25.14 9.23
CA ILE A 353 26.73 -24.32 8.42
C ILE A 353 25.42 -24.03 9.17
N ASP A 354 24.78 -25.04 9.75
CA ASP A 354 23.53 -24.86 10.47
C ASP A 354 23.73 -24.03 11.76
N HIS A 355 24.81 -24.27 12.52
CA HIS A 355 25.03 -23.57 13.79
C HIS A 355 25.67 -22.19 13.68
N GLN A 356 26.57 -21.95 12.73
CA GLN A 356 27.28 -20.67 12.61
C GLN A 356 26.64 -19.73 11.58
N ILE A 357 25.94 -20.28 10.57
CA ILE A 357 25.39 -19.49 9.47
C ILE A 357 23.87 -19.47 9.52
N ASN A 358 23.20 -20.64 9.41
CA ASN A 358 21.75 -20.70 9.27
C ASN A 358 20.97 -20.39 10.56
N SER A 359 21.63 -20.42 11.72
CA SER A 359 21.07 -20.00 13.00
C SER A 359 20.94 -18.47 13.16
N ASP A 360 21.52 -17.68 12.27
CA ASP A 360 21.39 -16.21 12.29
C ASP A 360 19.92 -15.83 12.01
N PRO A 361 19.22 -15.14 12.94
CA PRO A 361 17.82 -14.76 12.78
C PRO A 361 17.55 -13.81 11.60
N ARG A 362 18.58 -13.21 11.00
CA ARG A 362 18.48 -12.40 9.77
C ARG A 362 18.38 -13.27 8.50
N ARG A 363 18.60 -14.60 8.63
CA ARG A 363 18.44 -15.57 7.55
C ARG A 363 17.08 -16.22 7.60
N GLY A 364 16.46 -16.37 6.45
CA GLY A 364 15.17 -17.03 6.34
C GLY A 364 14.73 -17.20 4.89
N THR A 365 13.64 -17.91 4.70
CA THR A 365 13.06 -18.21 3.38
C THR A 365 11.98 -17.22 2.94
N SER A 366 11.48 -16.38 3.86
CA SER A 366 10.52 -15.34 3.50
C SER A 366 11.22 -14.13 2.87
N GLU A 367 10.49 -13.39 2.04
CA GLU A 367 10.99 -12.20 1.33
C GLU A 367 11.46 -11.07 2.27
N ASP A 368 11.14 -11.12 3.56
CA ASP A 368 11.51 -10.10 4.55
C ASP A 368 12.90 -10.32 5.19
N HIS A 369 13.50 -11.49 4.97
CA HIS A 369 14.82 -11.77 5.50
C HIS A 369 15.91 -11.21 4.60
N PRO A 370 16.81 -10.35 5.12
CA PRO A 370 17.88 -9.75 4.31
C PRO A 370 18.93 -10.76 3.84
N LEU A 371 19.00 -11.93 4.47
CA LEU A 371 19.91 -13.01 4.12
C LEU A 371 19.15 -14.30 3.86
N ASN A 372 19.54 -15.04 2.83
CA ASN A 372 19.00 -16.37 2.55
C ASN A 372 19.74 -17.44 3.39
N PRO A 373 19.09 -18.57 3.75
CA PRO A 373 19.79 -19.72 4.29
C PRO A 373 20.80 -20.27 3.28
N VAL A 374 21.93 -20.72 3.75
CA VAL A 374 22.91 -21.44 2.93
C VAL A 374 22.43 -22.87 2.71
N SER A 375 22.23 -23.24 1.45
CA SER A 375 21.89 -24.61 1.03
C SER A 375 23.13 -25.41 0.64
N ILE A 376 23.07 -26.73 0.89
CA ILE A 376 24.12 -27.66 0.48
C ILE A 376 23.79 -28.17 -0.92
N ASP A 377 24.12 -27.35 -1.92
CA ASP A 377 23.95 -27.66 -3.34
C ASP A 377 25.26 -28.05 -4.03
N GLY A 378 25.22 -28.21 -5.36
CA GLY A 378 26.39 -28.56 -6.17
C GLY A 378 27.51 -27.52 -6.10
N VAL A 379 27.16 -26.22 -6.01
CA VAL A 379 28.13 -25.11 -5.93
C VAL A 379 28.85 -25.15 -4.58
N THR A 380 28.09 -25.22 -3.49
CA THR A 380 28.61 -25.34 -2.13
C THR A 380 29.50 -26.61 -1.98
N THR A 381 29.04 -27.72 -2.52
CA THR A 381 29.80 -29.00 -2.46
C THR A 381 31.12 -28.89 -3.24
N MET A 382 31.13 -28.28 -4.42
CA MET A 382 32.35 -28.07 -5.22
C MET A 382 33.36 -27.15 -4.49
N GLU A 383 32.87 -26.06 -3.88
CA GLU A 383 33.75 -25.13 -3.17
C GLU A 383 34.41 -25.77 -1.94
N ILE A 384 33.68 -26.58 -1.20
CA ILE A 384 34.20 -27.38 -0.07
C ILE A 384 35.23 -28.39 -0.58
N ALA A 385 34.94 -29.09 -1.70
CA ALA A 385 35.84 -30.07 -2.29
C ALA A 385 37.17 -29.50 -2.79
N ARG A 386 37.15 -28.26 -3.33
CA ARG A 386 38.38 -27.55 -3.73
C ARG A 386 39.37 -27.34 -2.61
N GLN A 387 38.87 -27.24 -1.39
CA GLN A 387 39.69 -27.08 -0.17
C GLN A 387 40.09 -28.42 0.44
N GLY A 388 39.75 -29.57 -0.22
CA GLY A 388 40.09 -30.90 0.22
C GLY A 388 39.14 -31.49 1.28
N PHE A 389 37.94 -30.90 1.42
CA PHE A 389 36.93 -31.31 2.38
C PHE A 389 35.70 -31.91 1.70
N THR A 390 34.87 -32.54 2.49
CA THR A 390 33.49 -32.93 2.19
C THR A 390 32.55 -32.32 3.22
N ILE A 391 31.24 -32.33 2.97
CA ILE A 391 30.24 -31.82 3.92
C ILE A 391 30.32 -32.52 5.29
N ASN A 392 30.78 -33.78 5.32
CA ASN A 392 30.95 -34.58 6.52
C ASN A 392 32.34 -34.44 7.15
N SER A 393 33.25 -33.66 6.58
CA SER A 393 34.58 -33.43 7.15
C SER A 393 34.47 -32.58 8.42
N MET A 394 35.35 -32.87 9.40
CA MET A 394 35.47 -32.13 10.66
C MET A 394 36.74 -31.27 10.61
N PRO A 395 36.63 -29.96 10.28
CA PRO A 395 37.80 -29.09 10.23
C PRO A 395 38.43 -28.88 11.60
N GLN A 396 39.76 -28.76 11.64
CA GLN A 396 40.48 -28.45 12.89
C GLN A 396 39.99 -27.14 13.50
N ALA A 397 40.09 -27.06 14.83
CA ALA A 397 39.70 -25.86 15.55
C ALA A 397 40.48 -24.60 15.05
N GLY A 398 39.75 -23.54 14.69
CA GLY A 398 40.31 -22.30 14.16
C GLY A 398 40.57 -22.31 12.65
N LEU A 399 40.37 -23.42 11.96
CA LEU A 399 40.50 -23.48 10.50
C LEU A 399 39.25 -22.91 9.84
N GLU A 400 39.42 -21.88 9.02
CA GLU A 400 38.36 -21.31 8.22
C GLU A 400 38.14 -22.12 6.93
N VAL A 401 36.91 -22.52 6.66
CA VAL A 401 36.49 -23.22 5.44
C VAL A 401 35.47 -22.34 4.70
N LEU A 402 35.80 -21.95 3.48
CA LEU A 402 34.95 -21.19 2.60
C LEU A 402 33.78 -22.06 2.11
N ILE A 403 32.57 -21.59 2.27
CA ILE A 403 31.32 -22.26 1.90
C ILE A 403 30.76 -21.73 0.59
N GLN A 404 30.72 -20.41 0.47
CA GLN A 404 30.24 -19.71 -0.73
C GLN A 404 31.12 -18.48 -1.01
N ARG A 405 31.52 -18.29 -2.26
CA ARG A 405 32.30 -17.11 -2.69
C ARG A 405 31.43 -15.89 -2.86
N ASN A 406 30.21 -16.05 -3.36
CA ASN A 406 29.22 -15.01 -3.53
C ASN A 406 28.13 -15.21 -2.49
N GLY A 407 28.22 -14.49 -1.38
CA GLY A 407 27.16 -14.42 -0.39
C GLY A 407 26.09 -13.40 -0.79
N ASN A 408 25.06 -13.27 0.05
CA ASN A 408 24.02 -12.27 -0.16
C ASN A 408 24.60 -10.86 -0.19
N HIS A 409 24.03 -9.99 -1.05
CA HIS A 409 24.36 -8.57 -1.09
C HIS A 409 23.78 -7.86 0.15
N ALA A 410 24.55 -7.75 1.19
CA ALA A 410 24.08 -7.32 2.50
C ALA A 410 24.76 -6.03 3.03
N PHE A 411 25.77 -5.54 2.34
CA PHE A 411 26.59 -4.40 2.79
C PHE A 411 26.31 -3.20 1.89
N ASP A 412 25.79 -2.12 2.46
CA ASP A 412 25.63 -0.87 1.73
C ASP A 412 27.00 -0.23 1.45
N VAL A 413 27.28 0.02 0.18
CA VAL A 413 28.49 0.68 -0.31
C VAL A 413 28.18 1.86 -1.25
N THR A 414 26.98 2.39 -1.18
CA THR A 414 26.47 3.42 -2.09
C THR A 414 27.40 4.64 -2.15
N ASP A 415 27.88 5.12 -1.01
CA ASP A 415 28.71 6.34 -0.94
C ASP A 415 30.16 6.09 -1.37
N GLU A 416 30.56 4.81 -1.54
CA GLU A 416 31.90 4.42 -1.97
C GLU A 416 32.02 4.31 -3.50
N VAL A 417 30.90 4.27 -4.23
CA VAL A 417 30.88 4.00 -5.67
C VAL A 417 31.58 5.10 -6.45
N HIS A 418 32.64 4.73 -7.19
CA HIS A 418 33.35 5.67 -8.05
C HIS A 418 32.42 6.25 -9.13
N PRO A 419 32.49 7.57 -9.44
CA PRO A 419 31.62 8.22 -10.43
C PRO A 419 31.61 7.56 -11.81
N SER A 420 32.76 7.01 -12.27
CA SER A 420 32.84 6.31 -13.56
C SER A 420 32.08 4.98 -13.53
N ILE A 421 32.01 4.30 -12.39
CA ILE A 421 31.20 3.08 -12.23
C ILE A 421 29.71 3.43 -12.23
N ALA A 422 29.32 4.48 -11.53
CA ALA A 422 27.94 4.97 -11.56
C ALA A 422 27.52 5.37 -12.99
N ALA A 423 28.40 6.00 -13.75
CA ALA A 423 28.17 6.34 -15.15
C ALA A 423 28.04 5.10 -16.04
N ALA A 424 28.89 4.07 -15.85
CA ALA A 424 28.83 2.82 -16.59
C ALA A 424 27.54 2.03 -16.31
N ALA A 425 27.13 1.95 -15.05
CA ALA A 425 25.86 1.32 -14.64
C ALA A 425 24.66 2.04 -15.25
N SER A 426 24.64 3.38 -15.19
CA SER A 426 23.60 4.20 -15.81
C SER A 426 23.56 4.06 -17.34
N LEU A 427 24.72 3.91 -17.97
CA LEU A 427 24.82 3.66 -19.41
C LEU A 427 24.27 2.26 -19.76
N ALA A 428 24.62 1.24 -18.99
CA ALA A 428 24.14 -0.12 -19.19
C ALA A 428 22.61 -0.21 -19.11
N ALA A 429 22.00 0.42 -18.09
CA ALA A 429 20.55 0.50 -17.98
C ALA A 429 19.89 1.15 -19.20
N ARG A 430 20.46 2.25 -19.71
CA ARG A 430 19.96 2.96 -20.91
C ARG A 430 20.15 2.17 -22.20
N ILE A 431 21.24 1.42 -22.35
CA ILE A 431 21.48 0.58 -23.54
C ILE A 431 20.41 -0.53 -23.62
N VAL A 432 20.11 -1.18 -22.50
CA VAL A 432 19.05 -2.20 -22.41
C VAL A 432 17.66 -1.56 -22.54
N GLY A 433 17.50 -0.30 -22.09
CA GLY A 433 16.25 0.45 -22.15
C GLY A 433 15.39 0.33 -20.89
N LEU A 434 15.98 -0.07 -19.77
CA LEU A 434 15.27 -0.20 -18.49
C LEU A 434 15.20 1.15 -17.76
N ASP A 435 14.03 1.48 -17.26
CA ASP A 435 13.78 2.63 -16.38
C ASP A 435 14.27 2.38 -14.95
N ILE A 436 14.11 1.15 -14.46
CA ILE A 436 14.67 0.65 -13.21
C ILE A 436 15.49 -0.60 -13.53
N ALA A 437 16.76 -0.61 -13.16
CA ALA A 437 17.67 -1.69 -13.46
C ALA A 437 18.52 -2.07 -12.23
N GLY A 438 18.66 -3.37 -11.99
CA GLY A 438 19.66 -3.94 -11.11
C GLY A 438 20.88 -4.33 -11.94
N ILE A 439 22.03 -3.74 -11.66
CA ILE A 439 23.28 -4.00 -12.37
C ILE A 439 24.18 -4.84 -11.47
N ASP A 440 24.52 -6.04 -11.93
CA ASP A 440 25.52 -6.88 -11.27
C ASP A 440 26.89 -6.59 -11.84
N LEU A 441 27.81 -6.25 -10.97
CA LEU A 441 29.16 -5.79 -11.30
C LEU A 441 30.17 -6.49 -10.41
N VAL A 442 31.29 -6.95 -11.00
CA VAL A 442 32.41 -7.48 -10.24
C VAL A 442 33.58 -6.52 -10.29
N ALA A 443 34.09 -6.14 -9.14
CA ALA A 443 35.23 -5.27 -8.98
C ALA A 443 36.03 -5.63 -7.72
N ARG A 444 37.34 -5.41 -7.74
CA ARG A 444 38.18 -5.57 -6.53
C ARG A 444 37.92 -4.45 -5.52
N ASP A 445 37.67 -3.26 -6.04
CA ASP A 445 37.44 -2.05 -5.26
C ASP A 445 36.43 -1.15 -5.98
N ILE A 446 35.23 -1.00 -5.40
CA ILE A 446 34.15 -0.19 -5.98
C ILE A 446 34.48 1.31 -6.02
N SER A 447 35.46 1.76 -5.26
CA SER A 447 35.91 3.16 -5.20
C SER A 447 36.92 3.53 -6.30
N ARG A 448 37.28 2.60 -7.21
CA ARG A 448 38.22 2.80 -8.29
C ARG A 448 37.61 2.50 -9.65
N PRO A 449 38.08 3.15 -10.75
CA PRO A 449 37.59 2.87 -12.10
C PRO A 449 37.71 1.38 -12.49
N LEU A 450 36.71 0.82 -13.17
CA LEU A 450 36.70 -0.58 -13.63
C LEU A 450 37.89 -0.91 -14.54
N ALA A 451 38.24 0.00 -15.44
CA ALA A 451 39.33 -0.20 -16.43
C ALA A 451 40.70 -0.40 -15.75
N GLU A 452 40.94 0.19 -14.56
CA GLU A 452 42.21 0.06 -13.85
C GLU A 452 42.38 -1.28 -13.14
N GLN A 453 41.28 -2.00 -12.91
CA GLN A 453 41.26 -3.21 -12.09
C GLN A 453 40.73 -4.46 -12.83
N GLY A 454 40.34 -4.29 -14.11
CA GLY A 454 39.74 -5.37 -14.90
C GLY A 454 38.35 -5.79 -14.45
N GLY A 455 37.64 -4.89 -13.76
CA GLY A 455 36.26 -5.10 -13.35
C GLY A 455 35.28 -5.03 -14.54
N ALA A 456 34.11 -5.66 -14.40
CA ALA A 456 33.11 -5.73 -15.47
C ALA A 456 31.68 -5.80 -14.94
N ILE A 457 30.72 -5.36 -15.76
CA ILE A 457 29.30 -5.61 -15.59
C ILE A 457 29.02 -7.02 -16.10
N VAL A 458 28.44 -7.86 -15.22
CA VAL A 458 28.20 -9.27 -15.53
C VAL A 458 26.73 -9.56 -15.84
N GLU A 459 25.82 -8.71 -15.39
CA GLU A 459 24.38 -8.84 -15.63
C GLU A 459 23.63 -7.52 -15.49
N VAL A 460 22.53 -7.37 -16.25
CA VAL A 460 21.54 -6.27 -16.12
C VAL A 460 20.18 -6.90 -15.93
N ASN A 461 19.52 -6.57 -14.82
CA ASN A 461 18.26 -7.19 -14.40
C ASN A 461 17.10 -6.18 -14.45
N ALA A 462 15.98 -6.57 -15.07
CA ALA A 462 14.68 -5.91 -14.90
C ALA A 462 14.06 -6.31 -13.56
N GLY A 463 13.21 -5.45 -12.99
CA GLY A 463 12.47 -5.73 -11.75
C GLY A 463 13.35 -6.13 -10.55
N PRO A 464 14.43 -5.41 -10.26
CA PRO A 464 15.38 -5.83 -9.22
C PRO A 464 14.75 -5.87 -7.83
N GLY A 465 15.15 -6.84 -7.00
CA GLY A 465 14.82 -6.85 -5.57
C GLY A 465 15.43 -5.63 -4.87
N LEU A 466 14.66 -4.97 -4.02
CA LEU A 466 15.08 -3.76 -3.31
C LEU A 466 15.49 -4.02 -1.86
N LEU A 467 15.23 -5.23 -1.33
CA LEU A 467 15.40 -5.53 0.10
C LEU A 467 16.81 -5.23 0.62
N MET A 468 17.83 -5.59 -0.13
CA MET A 468 19.24 -5.36 0.23
C MET A 468 19.61 -3.88 0.40
N HIS A 469 18.85 -3.00 -0.24
CA HIS A 469 19.06 -1.55 -0.14
C HIS A 469 18.22 -0.90 0.96
N ILE A 470 17.04 -1.45 1.26
CA ILE A 470 16.13 -0.93 2.30
C ILE A 470 16.41 -1.52 3.68
N LYS A 471 16.94 -2.74 3.75
CA LYS A 471 17.32 -3.44 4.99
C LYS A 471 18.74 -4.03 4.87
N PRO A 472 19.78 -3.22 4.67
CA PRO A 472 21.16 -3.74 4.62
C PRO A 472 21.53 -4.34 5.99
N VAL A 473 22.33 -5.40 5.98
CA VAL A 473 22.84 -6.02 7.23
C VAL A 473 23.86 -5.11 7.88
N ILE A 474 24.67 -4.41 7.06
CA ILE A 474 25.67 -3.42 7.50
C ILE A 474 25.53 -2.20 6.58
N GLY A 475 25.55 -1.01 7.17
CA GLY A 475 25.45 0.26 6.46
C GLY A 475 24.12 0.96 6.66
N THR A 476 23.77 1.86 5.75
CA THR A 476 22.61 2.76 5.88
C THR A 476 21.48 2.33 4.94
N PRO A 477 20.23 2.15 5.43
CA PRO A 477 19.07 1.98 4.56
C PRO A 477 18.95 3.13 3.56
N ARG A 478 18.72 2.81 2.28
CA ARG A 478 18.62 3.80 1.20
C ARG A 478 17.16 4.07 0.83
N PRO A 479 16.79 5.34 0.57
CA PRO A 479 15.40 5.73 0.24
C PRO A 479 15.05 5.41 -1.22
N VAL A 480 15.22 4.15 -1.63
CA VAL A 480 15.05 3.72 -3.02
C VAL A 480 13.60 3.84 -3.49
N GLY A 481 12.62 3.65 -2.58
CA GLY A 481 11.22 3.85 -2.88
C GLY A 481 10.90 5.30 -3.26
N GLU A 482 11.50 6.28 -2.58
CA GLU A 482 11.35 7.70 -2.90
C GLU A 482 11.91 8.01 -4.29
N ALA A 483 13.10 7.50 -4.63
CA ALA A 483 13.70 7.70 -5.94
C ALA A 483 12.83 7.11 -7.08
N ILE A 484 12.19 5.95 -6.86
CA ILE A 484 11.27 5.34 -7.81
C ILE A 484 10.00 6.19 -7.97
N VAL A 485 9.41 6.64 -6.86
CA VAL A 485 8.22 7.50 -6.90
C VAL A 485 8.52 8.84 -7.56
N ASP A 486 9.69 9.44 -7.31
CA ASP A 486 10.12 10.68 -7.98
C ASP A 486 10.30 10.50 -9.49
N HIS A 487 10.76 9.32 -9.92
CA HIS A 487 10.87 8.97 -11.33
C HIS A 487 9.49 8.81 -11.98
N LEU A 488 8.56 8.11 -11.32
CA LEU A 488 7.21 7.85 -11.84
C LEU A 488 6.32 9.11 -11.85
N PHE A 489 6.50 9.99 -10.87
CA PHE A 489 5.72 11.22 -10.69
C PHE A 489 6.63 12.46 -10.61
N PRO A 490 7.22 12.86 -11.76
CA PRO A 490 8.12 14.01 -11.83
C PRO A 490 7.38 15.31 -11.45
N ASN A 491 8.14 16.36 -11.13
CA ASN A 491 7.63 17.69 -10.79
C ASN A 491 6.63 17.70 -9.63
N GLN A 492 6.81 16.82 -8.65
CA GLN A 492 5.91 16.67 -7.50
C GLN A 492 4.47 16.32 -7.88
N GLY A 493 4.27 15.62 -9.00
CA GLY A 493 2.97 15.10 -9.39
C GLY A 493 2.37 14.21 -8.29
N ASP A 494 1.07 14.37 -8.04
CA ASP A 494 0.31 13.63 -7.02
C ASP A 494 -0.45 12.42 -7.57
N GLY A 495 -0.37 12.18 -8.88
CA GLY A 495 -1.05 11.07 -9.54
C GLY A 495 -2.58 11.14 -9.52
N ARG A 496 -3.18 12.28 -9.15
CA ARG A 496 -4.64 12.42 -8.96
C ARG A 496 -5.30 13.05 -10.16
N VAL A 497 -6.41 12.48 -10.59
CA VAL A 497 -7.40 13.17 -11.42
C VAL A 497 -8.38 13.94 -10.51
N PRO A 498 -9.06 14.99 -10.98
CA PRO A 498 -10.13 15.62 -10.22
C PRO A 498 -11.18 14.61 -9.76
N VAL A 499 -11.42 14.53 -8.45
CA VAL A 499 -12.46 13.73 -7.81
C VAL A 499 -13.47 14.62 -7.13
N VAL A 500 -14.76 14.40 -7.43
CA VAL A 500 -15.89 15.07 -6.79
C VAL A 500 -16.71 14.05 -6.02
N GLY A 501 -16.82 14.21 -4.71
CA GLY A 501 -17.69 13.40 -3.87
C GLY A 501 -18.92 14.19 -3.45
N ILE A 502 -20.11 13.58 -3.54
CA ILE A 502 -21.39 14.22 -3.29
C ILE A 502 -22.18 13.40 -2.29
N THR A 503 -22.52 14.01 -1.15
CA THR A 503 -23.39 13.40 -0.13
C THR A 503 -24.53 14.33 0.28
N GLY A 504 -25.41 13.87 1.16
CA GLY A 504 -26.57 14.58 1.68
C GLY A 504 -27.82 13.69 1.65
N SER A 505 -28.95 14.24 2.09
CA SER A 505 -30.19 13.47 2.22
C SER A 505 -30.89 13.26 0.88
N TYR A 506 -30.92 14.29 0.00
CA TYR A 506 -31.53 14.24 -1.34
C TYR A 506 -30.80 15.17 -2.32
N GLY A 507 -31.11 15.02 -3.62
CA GLY A 507 -30.51 15.81 -4.71
C GLY A 507 -29.13 15.33 -5.16
N LYS A 508 -28.50 14.37 -4.49
CA LYS A 508 -27.15 13.86 -4.80
C LYS A 508 -26.99 13.43 -6.25
N THR A 509 -27.91 12.59 -6.75
CA THR A 509 -27.88 12.07 -8.12
C THR A 509 -27.97 13.18 -9.15
N THR A 510 -28.89 14.16 -8.95
CA THR A 510 -29.04 15.32 -9.84
C THR A 510 -27.74 16.15 -9.89
N VAL A 511 -27.15 16.44 -8.72
CA VAL A 511 -25.89 17.18 -8.63
C VAL A 511 -24.77 16.40 -9.30
N ALA A 512 -24.69 15.07 -9.10
CA ALA A 512 -23.67 14.23 -9.68
C ALA A 512 -23.71 14.21 -11.22
N HIS A 513 -24.90 14.07 -11.80
CA HIS A 513 -25.09 14.16 -13.25
C HIS A 513 -24.74 15.55 -13.81
N LEU A 514 -25.17 16.61 -13.14
CA LEU A 514 -24.89 17.97 -13.61
C LEU A 514 -23.39 18.29 -13.55
N VAL A 515 -22.69 17.88 -12.47
CA VAL A 515 -21.24 18.04 -12.36
C VAL A 515 -20.50 17.22 -13.42
N ALA A 516 -20.91 15.95 -13.63
CA ALA A 516 -20.32 15.10 -14.66
C ALA A 516 -20.53 15.69 -16.07
N HIS A 517 -21.71 16.25 -16.35
CA HIS A 517 -22.00 16.93 -17.60
C HIS A 517 -21.08 18.15 -17.81
N LEU A 518 -20.91 19.00 -16.79
CA LEU A 518 -20.04 20.18 -16.85
C LEU A 518 -18.55 19.79 -17.06
N LEU A 519 -18.10 18.72 -16.42
CA LEU A 519 -16.76 18.18 -16.63
C LEU A 519 -16.57 17.64 -18.06
N ALA A 520 -17.54 16.90 -18.58
CA ALA A 520 -17.51 16.40 -19.95
C ALA A 520 -17.50 17.55 -20.99
N LEU A 521 -18.29 18.60 -20.76
CA LEU A 521 -18.27 19.82 -21.59
C LEU A 521 -16.90 20.53 -21.55
N SER A 522 -16.17 20.42 -20.43
CA SER A 522 -14.80 20.96 -20.33
C SER A 522 -13.75 20.10 -21.05
N GLY A 523 -14.18 19.06 -21.77
CA GLY A 523 -13.30 18.17 -22.56
C GLY A 523 -12.66 17.03 -21.78
N LYS A 524 -13.12 16.74 -20.57
CA LYS A 524 -12.57 15.63 -19.74
C LYS A 524 -13.34 14.34 -19.93
N HIS A 525 -12.64 13.23 -20.10
CA HIS A 525 -13.24 11.90 -19.96
C HIS A 525 -13.65 11.66 -18.51
N THR A 526 -14.95 11.56 -18.28
CA THR A 526 -15.53 11.57 -16.95
C THR A 526 -16.15 10.21 -16.58
N GLY A 527 -15.83 9.70 -15.41
CA GLY A 527 -16.50 8.57 -14.78
C GLY A 527 -17.51 9.04 -13.74
N LEU A 528 -18.75 8.52 -13.77
CA LEU A 528 -19.79 8.81 -12.79
C LEU A 528 -20.32 7.51 -12.19
N ALA A 529 -20.33 7.40 -10.85
CA ALA A 529 -21.03 6.36 -10.10
C ALA A 529 -22.11 6.99 -9.22
N CYS A 530 -23.36 6.60 -9.45
CA CYS A 530 -24.52 7.14 -8.75
C CYS A 530 -25.63 6.08 -8.59
N SER A 531 -26.70 6.44 -7.90
CA SER A 531 -27.77 5.51 -7.53
C SER A 531 -28.61 5.03 -8.71
N ASP A 532 -28.58 5.69 -9.87
CA ASP A 532 -29.28 5.28 -11.08
C ASP A 532 -28.37 4.60 -12.12
N GLY A 533 -27.04 4.64 -11.94
CA GLY A 533 -26.14 3.99 -12.87
C GLY A 533 -24.65 4.21 -12.67
N PHE A 534 -23.91 3.53 -13.54
CA PHE A 534 -22.50 3.77 -13.82
C PHE A 534 -22.37 4.32 -15.24
N TYR A 535 -21.68 5.46 -15.38
CA TYR A 535 -21.51 6.15 -16.64
C TYR A 535 -20.03 6.40 -16.94
N LEU A 536 -19.68 6.29 -18.23
CA LEU A 536 -18.44 6.79 -18.81
C LEU A 536 -18.81 7.86 -19.84
N ASP A 537 -18.47 9.09 -19.56
CA ASP A 537 -18.97 10.27 -20.25
C ASP A 537 -20.51 10.30 -20.27
N ARG A 538 -21.11 10.31 -21.47
CA ARG A 538 -22.58 10.26 -21.62
C ARG A 538 -23.14 8.84 -21.72
N ARG A 539 -22.27 7.81 -21.80
CA ARG A 539 -22.68 6.43 -21.97
C ARG A 539 -23.00 5.77 -20.63
N GLN A 540 -24.24 5.38 -20.40
CA GLN A 540 -24.60 4.51 -19.31
C GLN A 540 -24.05 3.08 -19.56
N VAL A 541 -23.12 2.64 -18.72
CA VAL A 541 -22.51 1.30 -18.80
C VAL A 541 -23.41 0.27 -18.12
N TYR A 542 -23.88 0.62 -16.92
CA TYR A 542 -24.81 -0.20 -16.13
C TYR A 542 -25.91 0.66 -15.52
N LYS A 543 -27.12 0.08 -15.43
CA LYS A 543 -28.29 0.67 -14.77
C LYS A 543 -28.41 0.14 -13.33
N GLY A 544 -29.03 0.95 -12.45
CA GLY A 544 -29.31 0.61 -11.06
C GLY A 544 -28.33 1.27 -10.09
N ASP A 545 -28.42 0.89 -8.82
CA ASP A 545 -27.58 1.51 -7.77
C ASP A 545 -26.10 1.11 -7.90
N HIS A 546 -25.33 2.05 -8.38
CA HIS A 546 -23.88 1.99 -8.52
C HIS A 546 -23.14 2.99 -7.63
N ALA A 547 -23.84 3.67 -6.69
CA ALA A 547 -23.26 4.52 -5.66
C ALA A 547 -22.56 3.67 -4.59
N ARG A 548 -21.61 2.82 -5.03
CA ARG A 548 -20.92 1.80 -4.24
C ARG A 548 -19.42 1.91 -4.39
N TRP A 549 -18.71 1.52 -3.34
CA TRP A 549 -17.24 1.52 -3.31
C TRP A 549 -16.63 0.81 -4.52
N LYS A 550 -17.14 -0.38 -4.86
CA LYS A 550 -16.60 -1.20 -5.96
C LYS A 550 -16.66 -0.47 -7.31
N THR A 551 -17.78 0.19 -7.63
CA THR A 551 -17.91 0.93 -8.90
C THR A 551 -17.00 2.14 -8.92
N ALA A 552 -16.94 2.90 -7.82
CA ALA A 552 -16.07 4.05 -7.71
C ALA A 552 -14.58 3.64 -7.83
N ASN A 553 -14.17 2.55 -7.18
CA ASN A 553 -12.82 2.00 -7.32
C ASN A 553 -12.51 1.57 -8.76
N ASN A 554 -13.46 0.94 -9.48
CA ASN A 554 -13.29 0.58 -10.89
C ASN A 554 -13.09 1.81 -11.80
N ILE A 555 -13.79 2.92 -11.51
CA ILE A 555 -13.59 4.20 -12.21
C ILE A 555 -12.18 4.74 -11.95
N LEU A 556 -11.71 4.71 -10.70
CA LEU A 556 -10.37 5.18 -10.33
C LEU A 556 -9.24 4.32 -10.92
N MET A 557 -9.50 3.04 -11.17
CA MET A 557 -8.56 2.14 -11.87
C MET A 557 -8.54 2.34 -13.39
N ASN A 558 -9.55 2.97 -13.96
CA ASN A 558 -9.66 3.14 -15.41
C ASN A 558 -8.75 4.28 -15.91
N ARG A 559 -7.69 3.93 -16.61
CA ARG A 559 -6.65 4.87 -17.10
C ARG A 559 -7.12 5.85 -18.17
N SER A 560 -8.32 5.68 -18.72
CA SER A 560 -8.89 6.69 -19.65
C SER A 560 -9.61 7.82 -18.93
N ILE A 561 -9.91 7.68 -17.63
CA ILE A 561 -10.68 8.66 -16.86
C ILE A 561 -9.80 9.85 -16.43
N GLU A 562 -10.23 11.04 -16.80
CA GLU A 562 -9.56 12.31 -16.48
C GLU A 562 -10.26 13.11 -15.38
N ALA A 563 -11.50 12.72 -15.01
CA ALA A 563 -12.24 13.24 -13.86
C ALA A 563 -13.26 12.21 -13.35
N ALA A 564 -13.52 12.18 -12.06
CA ALA A 564 -14.44 11.22 -11.44
C ALA A 564 -15.46 11.92 -10.53
N VAL A 565 -16.72 11.48 -10.61
CA VAL A 565 -17.83 12.00 -9.80
C VAL A 565 -18.50 10.83 -9.08
N PHE A 566 -18.64 10.94 -7.76
CA PHE A 566 -19.17 9.87 -6.91
C PHE A 566 -20.31 10.37 -6.03
N GLU A 567 -21.49 9.75 -6.19
CA GLU A 567 -22.56 9.85 -5.22
C GLU A 567 -22.26 8.94 -4.03
N ASN A 568 -22.22 9.49 -2.82
CA ASN A 568 -21.98 8.78 -1.57
C ASN A 568 -23.23 8.84 -0.68
N GLY A 569 -23.97 7.74 -0.60
CA GLY A 569 -25.07 7.58 0.33
C GLY A 569 -24.57 7.25 1.75
N SER A 570 -25.40 7.48 2.77
CA SER A 570 -25.07 7.12 4.16
C SER A 570 -24.80 5.62 4.30
N ASP A 571 -25.58 4.77 3.63
CA ASP A 571 -25.40 3.31 3.67
C ASP A 571 -24.03 2.90 3.06
N SER A 572 -23.58 3.58 2.00
CA SER A 572 -22.26 3.35 1.40
C SER A 572 -21.13 3.79 2.31
N ILE A 573 -21.24 4.98 2.92
CA ILE A 573 -20.23 5.49 3.87
C ILE A 573 -20.11 4.58 5.09
N LEU A 574 -21.26 4.11 5.63
CA LEU A 574 -21.31 3.26 6.83
C LEU A 574 -20.93 1.80 6.57
N GLY A 575 -21.25 1.26 5.39
CA GLY A 575 -21.03 -0.15 5.08
C GLY A 575 -19.75 -0.46 4.31
N GLU A 576 -19.23 0.51 3.53
CA GLU A 576 -18.12 0.29 2.60
C GLU A 576 -16.97 1.32 2.74
N GLY A 577 -17.26 2.52 3.29
CA GLY A 577 -16.35 3.68 3.28
C GLY A 577 -16.27 4.35 1.90
N LEU A 578 -15.53 5.46 1.82
CA LEU A 578 -15.28 6.15 0.56
C LEU A 578 -14.22 5.42 -0.27
N ALA A 579 -14.37 5.43 -1.60
CA ALA A 579 -13.44 4.75 -2.51
C ALA A 579 -12.15 5.54 -2.80
N TYR A 580 -12.04 6.75 -2.32
CA TYR A 580 -10.91 7.66 -2.49
C TYR A 580 -10.46 8.20 -1.13
N ASP A 581 -9.18 8.38 -0.99
CA ASP A 581 -8.53 8.91 0.22
C ASP A 581 -8.62 10.44 0.33
N GLY A 582 -8.80 11.12 -0.81
CA GLY A 582 -8.96 12.57 -0.91
C GLY A 582 -9.70 13.00 -2.17
N CYS A 583 -10.47 14.09 -2.10
CA CYS A 583 -11.20 14.67 -3.22
C CYS A 583 -10.88 16.15 -3.42
N HIS A 584 -10.98 16.59 -4.68
CA HIS A 584 -10.82 18.00 -5.03
C HIS A 584 -12.05 18.81 -4.64
N VAL A 585 -13.23 18.19 -4.71
CA VAL A 585 -14.48 18.82 -4.31
C VAL A 585 -15.34 17.85 -3.50
N GLY A 586 -15.72 18.28 -2.30
CA GLY A 586 -16.70 17.60 -1.46
C GLY A 586 -18.01 18.42 -1.41
N VAL A 587 -19.12 17.84 -1.86
CA VAL A 587 -20.43 18.49 -1.86
C VAL A 587 -21.33 17.87 -0.81
N ILE A 588 -21.96 18.70 0.03
CA ILE A 588 -23.07 18.26 0.88
C ILE A 588 -24.31 19.09 0.52
N THR A 589 -25.32 18.41 -0.03
CA THR A 589 -26.50 19.07 -0.59
C THR A 589 -27.42 19.64 0.50
N ASN A 590 -27.77 18.82 1.48
CA ASN A 590 -28.73 19.16 2.56
C ASN A 590 -28.70 18.09 3.66
N VAL A 591 -29.43 18.36 4.79
CA VAL A 591 -29.54 17.46 5.93
C VAL A 591 -30.99 17.29 6.34
N GLU A 592 -31.52 16.08 6.21
CA GLU A 592 -32.81 15.66 6.75
C GLU A 592 -32.57 14.46 7.68
N LEU A 593 -32.53 14.69 9.00
CA LEU A 593 -32.11 13.72 10.00
C LEU A 593 -32.87 12.40 9.91
N GLN A 594 -34.17 12.44 9.69
CA GLN A 594 -35.04 11.27 9.66
C GLN A 594 -34.65 10.23 8.59
N ARG A 595 -34.01 10.65 7.49
CA ARG A 595 -33.56 9.77 6.43
C ARG A 595 -32.36 8.91 6.80
N HIS A 596 -31.64 9.30 7.85
CA HIS A 596 -30.43 8.63 8.30
C HIS A 596 -30.69 7.70 9.49
N TYR A 597 -31.82 7.85 10.21
CA TYR A 597 -32.10 7.10 11.41
C TYR A 597 -32.55 5.66 11.13
N GLY A 598 -32.35 4.77 12.13
CA GLY A 598 -32.83 3.39 12.14
C GLY A 598 -32.01 2.40 11.32
N ARG A 599 -30.89 2.85 10.71
CA ARG A 599 -29.94 1.97 10.01
C ARG A 599 -28.58 2.04 10.68
N HIS A 600 -27.86 0.93 10.73
CA HIS A 600 -26.52 0.86 11.32
C HIS A 600 -26.44 1.49 12.74
N TYR A 601 -27.50 1.38 13.53
CA TYR A 601 -27.60 1.97 14.88
C TYR A 601 -27.40 3.49 14.92
N ILE A 602 -27.85 4.20 13.87
CA ILE A 602 -27.85 5.68 13.81
C ILE A 602 -29.14 6.21 14.40
N GLU A 603 -29.06 6.95 15.51
CA GLU A 603 -30.20 7.42 16.28
C GLU A 603 -30.11 8.89 16.68
N THR A 604 -28.93 9.50 16.52
CA THR A 604 -28.67 10.86 16.99
C THR A 604 -28.19 11.78 15.87
N ALA A 605 -28.50 13.07 16.00
CA ALA A 605 -28.00 14.10 15.08
C ALA A 605 -26.47 14.15 15.02
N LYS A 606 -25.79 13.84 16.12
CA LYS A 606 -24.32 13.78 16.17
C LYS A 606 -23.78 12.66 15.29
N GLN A 607 -24.41 11.50 15.28
CA GLN A 607 -24.01 10.39 14.38
C GLN A 607 -24.25 10.74 12.91
N VAL A 608 -25.35 11.45 12.58
CA VAL A 608 -25.59 11.98 11.22
C VAL A 608 -24.52 13.00 10.83
N PHE A 609 -24.13 13.89 11.75
CA PHE A 609 -23.01 14.80 11.56
C PHE A 609 -21.72 14.05 11.21
N ASP A 610 -21.38 12.99 11.95
CA ASP A 610 -20.16 12.22 11.74
C ASP A 610 -20.17 11.49 10.37
N ILE A 611 -21.34 11.04 9.88
CA ILE A 611 -21.49 10.45 8.54
C ILE A 611 -21.18 11.49 7.45
N LEU A 612 -21.88 12.62 7.49
CA LEU A 612 -21.75 13.65 6.46
C LEU A 612 -20.38 14.34 6.51
N ARG A 613 -19.83 14.50 7.71
CA ARG A 613 -18.49 15.02 7.94
C ARG A 613 -17.41 14.24 7.18
N THR A 614 -17.54 12.91 7.02
CA THR A 614 -16.58 12.09 6.28
C THR A 614 -16.28 12.67 4.89
N GLN A 615 -17.28 13.26 4.21
CA GLN A 615 -17.08 13.90 2.91
C GLN A 615 -16.28 15.22 2.99
N VAL A 616 -16.36 15.95 4.09
CA VAL A 616 -15.59 17.19 4.32
C VAL A 616 -14.16 16.87 4.74
N ASP A 617 -13.98 15.87 5.59
CA ASP A 617 -12.67 15.44 6.11
C ASP A 617 -11.70 15.00 4.99
N VAL A 618 -12.22 14.49 3.87
CA VAL A 618 -11.42 14.05 2.73
C VAL A 618 -11.16 15.12 1.67
N VAL A 619 -11.60 16.36 1.89
CA VAL A 619 -11.29 17.46 0.97
C VAL A 619 -9.81 17.81 1.08
N LEU A 620 -9.13 17.77 -0.08
CA LEU A 620 -7.70 18.11 -0.17
C LEU A 620 -7.45 19.57 0.24
N PRO A 621 -6.28 19.92 0.77
CA PRO A 621 -5.91 21.30 1.10
C PRO A 621 -6.02 22.26 -0.09
N THR A 622 -5.86 21.75 -1.32
CA THR A 622 -6.02 22.49 -2.57
C THR A 622 -7.44 22.42 -3.14
N GLY A 623 -8.35 21.72 -2.47
CA GLY A 623 -9.73 21.48 -2.88
C GLY A 623 -10.73 22.41 -2.22
N ALA A 624 -12.04 22.11 -2.40
CA ALA A 624 -13.13 22.89 -1.83
C ALA A 624 -14.29 22.02 -1.31
N ALA A 625 -14.86 22.42 -0.18
CA ALA A 625 -16.15 21.93 0.30
C ALA A 625 -17.28 22.87 -0.17
N ILE A 626 -18.32 22.31 -0.80
CA ILE A 626 -19.50 23.03 -1.28
C ILE A 626 -20.65 22.73 -0.32
N LEU A 627 -21.05 23.72 0.48
CA LEU A 627 -21.96 23.54 1.61
C LEU A 627 -23.19 24.45 1.52
N ASN A 628 -24.37 23.90 1.84
CA ASN A 628 -25.61 24.69 1.92
C ASN A 628 -25.59 25.58 3.18
N ALA A 629 -25.56 26.89 2.96
CA ALA A 629 -25.49 27.88 4.05
C ALA A 629 -26.74 27.95 4.92
N ARG A 630 -27.87 27.39 4.48
CA ARG A 630 -29.14 27.35 5.26
C ARG A 630 -29.11 26.28 6.36
N GLU A 631 -28.23 25.29 6.24
CA GLU A 631 -28.11 24.15 7.14
C GLU A 631 -27.09 24.46 8.25
N ALA A 632 -27.56 24.72 9.48
CA ALA A 632 -26.69 25.05 10.60
C ALA A 632 -25.58 23.98 10.84
N MET A 633 -25.92 22.70 10.66
CA MET A 633 -24.99 21.58 10.80
C MET A 633 -23.87 21.66 9.74
N LEU A 634 -24.14 22.07 8.51
CA LEU A 634 -23.14 22.21 7.45
C LEU A 634 -22.28 23.46 7.67
N VAL A 635 -22.84 24.52 8.23
CA VAL A 635 -22.06 25.70 8.64
C VAL A 635 -21.06 25.36 9.74
N GLU A 636 -21.44 24.49 10.70
CA GLU A 636 -20.52 23.97 11.74
C GLU A 636 -19.40 23.11 11.10
N MET A 637 -19.73 22.24 10.14
CA MET A 637 -18.74 21.40 9.42
C MET A 637 -17.70 22.19 8.64
N ALA A 638 -18.02 23.42 8.22
CA ALA A 638 -17.09 24.25 7.46
C ALA A 638 -15.73 24.46 8.16
N ALA A 639 -15.72 24.46 9.49
CA ALA A 639 -14.51 24.60 10.30
C ALA A 639 -13.57 23.36 10.23
N LEU A 640 -14.08 22.24 9.75
CA LEU A 640 -13.34 20.96 9.64
C LEU A 640 -12.69 20.78 8.25
N CYS A 641 -13.05 21.61 7.26
CA CYS A 641 -12.51 21.51 5.92
C CYS A 641 -11.05 21.97 5.88
N ASN A 642 -10.16 21.11 5.34
CA ASN A 642 -8.75 21.45 5.14
C ASN A 642 -8.53 22.37 3.92
N GLY A 643 -9.49 22.37 2.98
CA GLY A 643 -9.47 23.21 1.78
C GLY A 643 -10.31 24.47 1.92
N GLU A 644 -10.71 25.05 0.78
CA GLU A 644 -11.61 26.18 0.72
C GLU A 644 -13.05 25.74 1.05
N VAL A 645 -13.86 26.65 1.57
CA VAL A 645 -15.32 26.48 1.69
C VAL A 645 -16.01 27.42 0.72
N ILE A 646 -16.90 26.88 -0.11
CA ILE A 646 -17.79 27.66 -0.98
C ILE A 646 -19.22 27.40 -0.50
N TYR A 647 -19.86 28.40 0.02
CA TYR A 647 -21.27 28.30 0.39
C TYR A 647 -22.19 28.48 -0.80
N PHE A 648 -23.32 27.79 -0.81
CA PHE A 648 -24.42 28.08 -1.69
C PHE A 648 -25.71 28.36 -0.92
N SER A 649 -26.58 29.26 -1.44
CA SER A 649 -27.84 29.56 -0.81
C SER A 649 -28.82 30.26 -1.79
N LEU A 650 -30.11 29.99 -1.59
CA LEU A 650 -31.20 30.74 -2.20
C LEU A 650 -31.39 32.11 -1.56
N ASP A 651 -31.01 32.25 -0.27
CA ASP A 651 -31.10 33.51 0.47
C ASP A 651 -29.71 34.19 0.52
N PRO A 652 -29.51 35.28 -0.23
CA PRO A 652 -28.25 36.01 -0.26
C PRO A 652 -27.98 36.81 1.02
N GLU A 653 -29.01 37.02 1.85
CA GLU A 653 -28.95 37.89 3.01
C GLU A 653 -28.58 37.15 4.29
N LEU A 654 -28.34 35.80 4.21
CA LEU A 654 -27.90 35.01 5.36
C LEU A 654 -26.63 35.61 5.99
N PRO A 655 -26.62 35.84 7.31
CA PRO A 655 -25.47 36.41 8.00
C PRO A 655 -24.16 35.61 7.78
N VAL A 656 -24.26 34.28 7.62
CA VAL A 656 -23.10 33.43 7.33
C VAL A 656 -22.50 33.73 5.96
N ILE A 657 -23.31 33.96 4.92
CA ILE A 657 -22.84 34.32 3.57
C ILE A 657 -22.12 35.66 3.61
N ARG A 658 -22.78 36.70 4.21
CA ARG A 658 -22.19 38.04 4.32
C ARG A 658 -20.85 38.02 5.06
N LYS A 659 -20.80 37.37 6.23
CA LYS A 659 -19.58 37.25 7.03
C LYS A 659 -18.50 36.47 6.28
N HIS A 660 -18.87 35.40 5.57
CA HIS A 660 -17.95 34.56 4.81
C HIS A 660 -17.29 35.33 3.65
N CYS A 661 -18.09 36.03 2.82
CA CYS A 661 -17.57 36.77 1.68
C CYS A 661 -16.67 37.95 2.09
N LEU A 662 -16.93 38.56 3.25
CA LEU A 662 -16.12 39.67 3.77
C LEU A 662 -14.80 39.19 4.45
N ALA A 663 -14.69 37.91 4.77
CA ALA A 663 -13.49 37.37 5.38
C ALA A 663 -12.34 37.29 4.36
N PRO A 664 -11.09 37.58 4.78
CA PRO A 664 -9.94 37.40 3.89
C PRO A 664 -9.78 35.95 3.46
N ALA A 665 -9.35 35.73 2.22
CA ALA A 665 -9.05 34.40 1.72
C ALA A 665 -7.86 33.79 2.49
N THR A 666 -8.01 32.57 2.98
CA THR A 666 -6.93 31.85 3.66
C THR A 666 -6.14 31.04 2.63
N GLY A 667 -4.85 31.35 2.44
CA GLY A 667 -3.86 30.42 1.86
C GLY A 667 -3.51 30.56 0.38
N ILE A 668 -4.28 31.23 -0.48
CA ILE A 668 -3.91 31.43 -1.89
C ILE A 668 -3.55 32.91 -2.12
N LYS A 669 -2.28 33.17 -2.43
CA LYS A 669 -1.83 34.51 -2.81
C LYS A 669 -2.61 35.00 -4.03
N GLY A 670 -3.49 36.00 -3.87
CA GLY A 670 -4.16 36.71 -4.93
C GLY A 670 -5.70 36.60 -4.99
N THR A 671 -6.36 35.83 -4.12
CA THR A 671 -7.84 35.81 -4.06
C THR A 671 -8.39 36.92 -3.17
N GLN A 672 -9.20 37.79 -3.76
CA GLN A 672 -9.90 38.85 -3.04
C GLN A 672 -11.19 38.32 -2.39
N GLY A 673 -11.08 37.75 -1.18
CA GLY A 673 -12.23 37.27 -0.42
C GLY A 673 -12.64 35.83 -0.70
N LYS A 674 -13.54 35.29 0.13
CA LYS A 674 -14.07 33.93 0.02
C LYS A 674 -15.22 33.84 -0.97
N ARG A 675 -15.50 32.65 -1.49
CA ARG A 675 -16.46 32.39 -2.57
C ARG A 675 -17.84 31.94 -2.07
N ALA A 676 -18.90 32.36 -2.77
CA ALA A 676 -20.26 31.83 -2.57
C ALA A 676 -21.05 31.83 -3.89
N VAL A 677 -22.04 30.93 -3.98
CA VAL A 677 -23.00 30.85 -5.08
C VAL A 677 -24.38 31.18 -4.53
N ILE A 678 -25.00 32.27 -5.00
CA ILE A 678 -26.27 32.74 -4.43
C ILE A 678 -27.31 33.05 -5.54
N VAL A 679 -28.57 33.15 -5.14
CA VAL A 679 -29.61 33.66 -5.97
C VAL A 679 -29.98 35.07 -5.49
N ARG A 680 -29.97 36.06 -6.40
CA ARG A 680 -30.50 37.43 -6.14
C ARG A 680 -31.25 37.91 -7.37
N ASP A 681 -32.44 38.49 -7.17
CA ASP A 681 -33.32 38.97 -8.24
C ASP A 681 -33.55 37.92 -9.35
N GLY A 682 -33.73 36.67 -8.97
CA GLY A 682 -33.94 35.56 -9.90
C GLY A 682 -32.71 35.18 -10.76
N LYS A 683 -31.52 35.68 -10.43
CA LYS A 683 -30.24 35.36 -11.11
C LYS A 683 -29.30 34.58 -10.22
N ILE A 684 -28.55 33.64 -10.79
CA ILE A 684 -27.45 32.96 -10.13
C ILE A 684 -26.21 33.87 -10.19
N LEU A 685 -25.61 34.14 -9.04
CA LEU A 685 -24.41 34.96 -8.90
C LEU A 685 -23.27 34.15 -8.32
N LEU A 686 -22.08 34.23 -8.91
CA LEU A 686 -20.81 33.84 -8.34
C LEU A 686 -20.25 35.06 -7.59
N VAL A 687 -20.11 34.92 -6.28
CA VAL A 687 -19.62 35.98 -5.40
C VAL A 687 -18.20 35.65 -4.93
N THR A 688 -17.28 36.61 -5.08
CA THR A 688 -15.92 36.51 -4.53
C THR A 688 -15.60 37.82 -3.79
N GLY A 689 -15.60 37.77 -2.47
CA GLY A 689 -15.47 39.01 -1.69
C GLY A 689 -16.62 39.98 -1.96
N SER A 690 -16.30 41.13 -2.52
CA SER A 690 -17.27 42.15 -2.97
C SER A 690 -17.61 42.07 -4.45
N SER A 691 -16.95 41.19 -5.22
CA SER A 691 -17.17 41.04 -6.66
C SER A 691 -18.26 40.03 -6.94
N GLU A 692 -19.14 40.33 -7.87
CA GLU A 692 -20.26 39.48 -8.29
C GLU A 692 -20.25 39.30 -9.81
N LEU A 693 -20.40 38.05 -10.24
CA LEU A 693 -20.52 37.66 -11.65
C LEU A 693 -21.84 36.91 -11.85
N SER A 694 -22.72 37.43 -12.73
CA SER A 694 -23.98 36.76 -13.05
C SER A 694 -23.78 35.65 -14.07
N LEU A 695 -24.29 34.45 -13.75
CA LEU A 695 -24.34 33.32 -14.68
C LEU A 695 -25.59 33.26 -15.54
N GLY A 696 -26.67 33.98 -15.17
CA GLY A 696 -27.93 33.94 -15.89
C GLY A 696 -29.15 33.88 -14.96
N LYS A 697 -30.33 33.76 -15.52
CA LYS A 697 -31.57 33.68 -14.75
C LYS A 697 -31.85 32.22 -14.37
N VAL A 698 -32.32 31.99 -13.15
CA VAL A 698 -32.80 30.69 -12.69
C VAL A 698 -33.89 30.13 -13.60
N ALA A 699 -34.78 31.02 -14.11
CA ALA A 699 -35.89 30.63 -14.97
C ALA A 699 -35.47 30.08 -16.36
N ASP A 700 -34.24 30.40 -16.82
CA ASP A 700 -33.73 29.97 -18.12
C ASP A 700 -33.15 28.53 -18.05
N ILE A 701 -33.05 27.97 -16.84
CA ILE A 701 -32.49 26.62 -16.61
C ILE A 701 -33.63 25.60 -16.60
N PRO A 702 -33.67 24.65 -17.56
CA PRO A 702 -34.80 23.71 -17.72
C PRO A 702 -35.07 22.89 -16.45
N LEU A 703 -34.04 22.45 -15.75
CA LEU A 703 -34.12 21.64 -14.51
C LEU A 703 -34.93 22.35 -13.41
N THR A 704 -34.87 23.69 -13.34
CA THR A 704 -35.53 24.49 -12.31
C THR A 704 -37.02 24.72 -12.56
N ARG A 705 -37.53 24.33 -13.74
CA ARG A 705 -38.94 24.54 -14.16
C ARG A 705 -39.39 26.04 -13.98
N GLY A 706 -38.61 26.94 -14.55
CA GLY A 706 -38.86 28.36 -14.43
C GLY A 706 -38.56 28.95 -13.04
N GLY A 707 -37.80 28.24 -12.22
CA GLY A 707 -37.48 28.64 -10.84
C GLY A 707 -38.47 28.14 -9.79
N HIS A 708 -39.52 27.41 -10.19
CA HIS A 708 -40.55 26.91 -9.27
C HIS A 708 -40.11 25.61 -8.52
N ALA A 709 -39.17 24.85 -9.07
CA ALA A 709 -38.64 23.67 -8.43
C ALA A 709 -37.47 24.06 -7.47
N VAL A 710 -37.81 24.56 -6.29
CA VAL A 710 -36.86 25.08 -5.29
C VAL A 710 -35.73 24.07 -4.97
N PRO A 711 -35.98 22.76 -4.73
CA PRO A 711 -34.91 21.80 -4.50
C PRO A 711 -33.94 21.67 -5.68
N GLU A 712 -34.45 21.79 -6.92
CA GLU A 712 -33.61 21.70 -8.10
C GLU A 712 -32.76 22.98 -8.30
N VAL A 713 -33.26 24.14 -7.86
CA VAL A 713 -32.43 25.35 -7.83
C VAL A 713 -31.26 25.17 -6.87
N GLU A 714 -31.48 24.62 -5.66
CA GLU A 714 -30.38 24.32 -4.72
C GLU A 714 -29.40 23.32 -5.32
N ASN A 715 -29.86 22.28 -6.02
CA ASN A 715 -29.01 21.32 -6.71
C ASN A 715 -28.15 21.99 -7.81
N VAL A 716 -28.73 22.91 -8.57
CA VAL A 716 -27.96 23.70 -9.57
C VAL A 716 -26.90 24.56 -8.88
N LEU A 717 -27.23 25.26 -7.78
CA LEU A 717 -26.24 26.06 -7.05
C LEU A 717 -25.07 25.23 -6.53
N ALA A 718 -25.35 24.03 -5.98
CA ALA A 718 -24.33 23.08 -5.50
C ALA A 718 -23.42 22.63 -6.65
N ALA A 719 -23.98 22.26 -7.80
CA ALA A 719 -23.23 21.83 -8.98
C ALA A 719 -22.38 22.97 -9.58
N VAL A 720 -22.95 24.19 -9.64
CA VAL A 720 -22.24 25.42 -10.07
C VAL A 720 -21.04 25.66 -9.14
N GLY A 721 -21.23 25.57 -7.83
CA GLY A 721 -20.14 25.70 -6.86
C GLY A 721 -19.03 24.70 -7.07
N ALA A 722 -19.39 23.43 -7.33
CA ALA A 722 -18.45 22.36 -7.61
C ALA A 722 -17.67 22.59 -8.91
N ALA A 723 -18.34 22.95 -9.98
CA ALA A 723 -17.71 23.25 -11.27
C ALA A 723 -16.77 24.47 -11.18
N TRP A 724 -17.19 25.51 -10.45
CA TRP A 724 -16.38 26.69 -10.21
C TRP A 724 -15.15 26.42 -9.36
N ALA A 725 -15.27 25.52 -8.35
CA ALA A 725 -14.13 25.05 -7.56
C ALA A 725 -13.10 24.30 -8.41
N LEU A 726 -13.55 23.56 -9.42
CA LEU A 726 -12.69 22.86 -10.38
C LEU A 726 -12.07 23.75 -11.47
N GLY A 727 -12.36 25.06 -11.45
CA GLY A 727 -11.83 26.01 -12.42
C GLY A 727 -12.50 25.97 -13.79
N ILE A 728 -13.72 25.42 -13.89
CA ILE A 728 -14.49 25.47 -15.13
C ILE A 728 -14.93 26.92 -15.36
N GLU A 729 -14.72 27.42 -16.59
CA GLU A 729 -15.03 28.80 -16.96
C GLU A 729 -16.52 29.14 -16.77
N PRO A 730 -16.87 30.30 -16.19
CA PRO A 730 -18.26 30.68 -15.91
C PRO A 730 -19.17 30.66 -17.15
N THR A 731 -18.65 31.01 -18.33
CA THR A 731 -19.38 30.91 -19.60
C THR A 731 -19.75 29.47 -19.95
N LEU A 732 -18.89 28.53 -19.70
CA LEU A 732 -19.14 27.12 -19.94
C LEU A 732 -20.09 26.53 -18.88
N ILE A 733 -19.94 26.95 -17.60
CA ILE A 733 -20.89 26.59 -16.54
C ILE A 733 -22.29 27.04 -16.92
N ARG A 734 -22.45 28.29 -17.36
CA ARG A 734 -23.73 28.84 -17.80
C ARG A 734 -24.33 28.01 -18.94
N ALA A 735 -23.57 27.81 -20.02
CA ALA A 735 -24.04 27.04 -21.18
C ALA A 735 -24.45 25.62 -20.77
N GLY A 736 -23.67 24.96 -19.90
CA GLY A 736 -23.96 23.60 -19.46
C GLY A 736 -25.19 23.46 -18.57
N ILE A 737 -25.47 24.42 -17.67
CA ILE A 737 -26.71 24.39 -16.86
C ILE A 737 -27.97 24.77 -17.68
N GLU A 738 -27.83 25.61 -18.72
CA GLU A 738 -28.93 25.97 -19.65
C GLU A 738 -29.24 24.82 -20.63
N ASP A 739 -28.25 23.98 -21.01
CA ASP A 739 -28.41 22.86 -21.95
C ASP A 739 -28.74 21.51 -21.22
N PHE A 740 -28.58 21.48 -19.90
CA PHE A 740 -28.78 20.24 -19.14
C PHE A 740 -30.25 19.81 -19.11
N ALA A 741 -30.57 18.76 -19.85
CA ALA A 741 -31.82 18.04 -19.70
C ALA A 741 -31.62 16.88 -18.74
N ALA A 742 -32.32 16.84 -17.61
CA ALA A 742 -32.29 15.67 -16.73
C ALA A 742 -32.70 14.45 -17.57
N ALA A 743 -31.87 13.39 -17.47
CA ALA A 743 -32.26 12.10 -18.07
C ALA A 743 -33.59 11.69 -17.48
N GLN A 744 -34.61 11.53 -18.32
CA GLN A 744 -35.95 11.06 -17.95
C GLN A 744 -35.91 9.58 -17.57
#